data_15294a9813acdec2430bf1d830a34cce
#
_entry.id   15294a9813acdec2430bf1d830a34cce
#
_cell.length_a   1.000
_cell.length_b   1.000
_cell.length_c   1.000
_cell.angle_alpha   90.00
_cell.angle_beta   90.00
_cell.angle_gamma   90.00
#
_symmetry.space_group_name_H-M   'P 1'
#
loop_
_entity.id
_entity.type
_entity.pdbx_description
1 polymer ?
#
loop_
_entity_poly.entity_id
_entity_poly.type
_entity_poly.pdbx_seq_one_letter_code
_entity_poly.pdbx_strand_id
1 'polypeptide(L)'
;MYSHVVVVVVVVVNAAHNTTRTSTAFFIVSFFLSQEKKVTVWFPRGHLHYFCPLPPPTFARERERKKERKKERRFRFATMVFRVGSGVGVVAASSVPPKRKPSGNRKTPRAPGKPPAKPRERNGEKGEENGWRLFDVQVDAAEDGGKDDFSISKPILERVCEVLRLKTTSAFIVAGNGADQIRNGKDIEKMIKVSRKSCDARGFDVKTKSKRVEFSYVIDVSDAFVEMCGGSTKRVYAQRKKVERVKMDEDDVASRNGRDVARGDMASTSKKKKKKTVVIVGLGPAGLFCALTLARNYTDTKVIIIERGEPVERRGQAIGALFHRRKLSATSNLCYGEGGAGTWSDGKLTTRIGRNGEQVKDVFKTFVEFGAPPEILQMGKPHLGTDRMVKILRNARYHLEEMGCEIMFDETCRAVIVEDNKAVGVTTESGKTIDAEAVVLATGHSSRALFEQLSNDGVLLEFQSFASGFRIEHPQELLNELQYGDRFAKEVERGKGRIPVADYRVAHTNKADNRGVFSFCMCPGGQIVPTSTNVHELCINGMSFSRRQSLWANSGLVTNVKLEDCASFNDEHETKPHLSGILFQREIERKAAVLGGGDLTVPVQTAHDFLLGVVSDEKSLPSSSYRLGIKSADLTTLYPQHLTEAIQFALKKFDKQMPGYAGKEALIHAPETRTSSPVRIVRNPETLESKNTKNLFPIGEGAGYAGGIVSAAVDGMCASQKVLARLLKTV
;
A
#
# COMPACT_ATOMS: atom_id res chain seq x y z
N MET A 1 -15.85 -20.82 -28.08
CA MET A 1 -15.80 -19.43 -27.56
C MET A 1 -16.57 -18.55 -28.53
N TYR A 2 -17.78 -18.19 -28.19
CA TYR A 2 -18.64 -17.34 -29.00
C TYR A 2 -18.58 -15.93 -28.42
N SER A 3 -18.07 -14.97 -29.22
CA SER A 3 -18.07 -13.57 -28.88
C SER A 3 -19.42 -12.95 -29.25
N HIS A 4 -20.14 -12.50 -28.24
CA HIS A 4 -21.35 -11.69 -28.43
C HIS A 4 -20.92 -10.25 -28.75
N VAL A 5 -21.46 -9.69 -29.82
CA VAL A 5 -21.27 -8.28 -30.18
C VAL A 5 -22.52 -7.53 -29.74
N VAL A 6 -22.35 -6.61 -28.80
CA VAL A 6 -23.42 -5.69 -28.37
C VAL A 6 -23.20 -4.36 -29.09
N VAL A 7 -24.16 -3.93 -29.86
CA VAL A 7 -24.16 -2.60 -30.54
C VAL A 7 -25.19 -1.74 -29.83
N VAL A 8 -24.75 -0.66 -29.18
CA VAL A 8 -25.63 0.32 -28.55
C VAL A 8 -25.76 1.52 -29.47
N VAL A 9 -26.98 1.83 -29.88
CA VAL A 9 -27.31 3.00 -30.70
C VAL A 9 -28.17 3.95 -29.84
N VAL A 10 -27.69 5.19 -29.64
CA VAL A 10 -28.45 6.22 -28.96
C VAL A 10 -29.18 7.04 -30.02
N VAL A 11 -30.51 7.03 -29.97
CA VAL A 11 -31.36 7.82 -30.86
C VAL A 11 -31.88 9.04 -30.11
N VAL A 12 -31.51 10.24 -30.57
CA VAL A 12 -31.99 11.51 -30.03
C VAL A 12 -33.15 11.96 -30.91
N VAL A 13 -34.36 12.05 -30.34
CA VAL A 13 -35.54 12.55 -31.05
C VAL A 13 -35.91 13.92 -30.51
N ASN A 14 -35.77 14.96 -31.31
CA ASN A 14 -36.29 16.28 -31.01
C ASN A 14 -37.72 16.40 -31.54
N ALA A 15 -38.71 16.41 -30.65
CA ALA A 15 -40.09 16.65 -31.02
C ALA A 15 -40.41 18.13 -30.79
N ALA A 16 -40.71 18.85 -31.85
CA ALA A 16 -41.25 20.21 -31.77
C ALA A 16 -42.77 20.14 -31.59
N HIS A 17 -43.25 20.47 -30.40
CA HIS A 17 -44.65 20.78 -30.19
C HIS A 17 -44.81 22.31 -30.10
N ASN A 18 -45.85 22.81 -30.76
CA ASN A 18 -46.24 24.21 -30.83
C ASN A 18 -46.64 24.76 -29.45
N THR A 19 -45.68 24.99 -28.59
CA THR A 19 -45.71 25.91 -27.44
C THR A 19 -44.34 25.87 -26.76
N THR A 20 -43.70 26.95 -26.64
CA THR A 20 -42.49 27.45 -25.99
C THR A 20 -41.70 26.58 -24.99
N ARG A 21 -41.62 25.24 -25.12
CA ARG A 21 -40.68 24.38 -24.39
C ARG A 21 -40.27 23.22 -25.25
N THR A 22 -38.99 23.17 -25.67
CA THR A 22 -38.36 22.01 -26.30
C THR A 22 -37.97 20.99 -25.22
N SER A 23 -38.59 19.80 -25.21
CA SER A 23 -38.14 18.67 -24.41
C SER A 23 -37.38 17.69 -25.29
N THR A 24 -36.15 17.41 -24.90
CA THR A 24 -35.29 16.39 -25.58
C THR A 24 -35.45 15.06 -24.84
N ALA A 25 -35.94 14.03 -25.51
CA ALA A 25 -36.03 12.69 -24.95
C ALA A 25 -34.91 11.81 -25.50
N PHE A 26 -34.19 11.12 -24.63
CA PHE A 26 -33.14 10.16 -24.98
C PHE A 26 -33.73 8.75 -24.90
N PHE A 27 -33.59 7.98 -25.99
CA PHE A 27 -33.94 6.57 -26.01
C PHE A 27 -32.68 5.72 -26.23
N ILE A 28 -32.44 4.76 -25.35
CA ILE A 28 -31.38 3.78 -25.50
C ILE A 28 -31.99 2.50 -26.10
N VAL A 29 -31.57 2.12 -27.30
CA VAL A 29 -32.02 0.90 -27.97
C VAL A 29 -30.87 -0.09 -28.00
N SER A 30 -31.04 -1.21 -27.31
CA SER A 30 -30.04 -2.29 -27.26
C SER A 30 -30.42 -3.41 -28.20
N PHE A 31 -29.50 -3.83 -29.05
CA PHE A 31 -29.69 -4.93 -30.01
C PHE A 31 -28.95 -6.17 -29.52
N PHE A 32 -29.65 -7.29 -29.38
CA PHE A 32 -29.07 -8.60 -29.13
C PHE A 32 -29.15 -9.46 -30.39
N LEU A 33 -28.01 -9.98 -30.83
CA LEU A 33 -27.96 -10.95 -31.92
C LEU A 33 -28.00 -12.37 -31.32
N SER A 34 -29.11 -13.08 -31.50
CA SER A 34 -29.24 -14.49 -31.13
C SER A 34 -28.85 -15.42 -32.28
N GLN A 35 -28.60 -16.70 -32.00
CA GLN A 35 -28.25 -17.73 -32.98
C GLN A 35 -29.30 -17.96 -34.08
N GLU A 36 -30.54 -17.50 -33.88
CA GLU A 36 -31.64 -17.71 -34.81
C GLU A 36 -31.82 -16.58 -35.83
N LYS A 37 -30.89 -15.67 -35.99
CA LYS A 37 -30.97 -14.53 -36.96
C LYS A 37 -32.18 -13.61 -36.77
N LYS A 38 -32.72 -13.51 -35.56
CA LYS A 38 -33.81 -12.59 -35.22
C LYS A 38 -33.26 -11.36 -34.50
N VAL A 39 -33.67 -10.18 -34.93
CA VAL A 39 -33.36 -8.93 -34.24
C VAL A 39 -34.58 -8.55 -33.41
N THR A 40 -34.43 -8.52 -32.09
CA THR A 40 -35.48 -8.06 -31.19
C THR A 40 -35.18 -6.64 -30.72
N VAL A 41 -36.13 -5.75 -30.96
CA VAL A 41 -36.03 -4.34 -30.52
C VAL A 41 -36.95 -4.15 -29.35
N TRP A 42 -36.44 -3.71 -28.23
CA TRP A 42 -37.20 -3.49 -27.00
C TRP A 42 -37.57 -1.99 -26.86
N PHE A 43 -38.84 -1.72 -26.69
CA PHE A 43 -39.36 -0.40 -26.36
C PHE A 43 -40.02 -0.42 -24.97
N PRO A 44 -40.02 0.65 -24.21
CA PRO A 44 -40.58 0.70 -22.85
C PRO A 44 -42.10 0.45 -22.76
N ARG A 45 -42.80 0.34 -23.88
CA ARG A 45 -44.25 -0.04 -23.95
C ARG A 45 -44.54 -0.88 -25.19
N GLY A 46 -44.30 -2.19 -25.12
CA GLY A 46 -44.74 -3.16 -26.14
C GLY A 46 -43.63 -3.80 -26.98
N HIS A 47 -43.84 -5.04 -27.40
CA HIS A 47 -42.94 -5.81 -28.26
C HIS A 47 -43.33 -5.69 -29.73
N LEU A 48 -42.37 -5.36 -30.61
CA LEU A 48 -42.54 -5.42 -32.06
C LEU A 48 -41.48 -6.37 -32.64
N HIS A 49 -41.94 -7.45 -33.35
CA HIS A 49 -41.06 -8.39 -34.00
C HIS A 49 -40.98 -8.08 -35.50
N TYR A 50 -39.75 -7.91 -36.03
CA TYR A 50 -39.50 -7.80 -37.47
C TYR A 50 -38.70 -8.99 -37.98
N PHE A 51 -39.18 -9.59 -39.07
CA PHE A 51 -38.46 -10.61 -39.86
C PHE A 51 -37.71 -9.96 -40.99
N CYS A 52 -36.39 -10.19 -41.11
CA CYS A 52 -35.62 -9.80 -42.27
C CYS A 52 -34.99 -11.06 -42.89
N PRO A 53 -35.36 -11.46 -44.12
CA PRO A 53 -34.73 -12.60 -44.79
C PRO A 53 -33.39 -12.19 -45.37
N LEU A 54 -32.32 -12.94 -45.07
CA LEU A 54 -31.01 -12.83 -45.72
C LEU A 54 -30.89 -13.88 -46.84
N PRO A 55 -30.23 -13.56 -47.96
CA PRO A 55 -30.05 -14.49 -49.08
C PRO A 55 -29.11 -15.65 -48.71
N PRO A 56 -29.27 -16.85 -49.34
CA PRO A 56 -28.53 -18.07 -48.98
C PRO A 56 -27.04 -17.98 -49.40
N PRO A 57 -26.12 -18.63 -48.67
CA PRO A 57 -24.71 -18.66 -49.03
C PRO A 57 -24.45 -19.73 -50.11
N THR A 58 -23.79 -19.33 -51.21
CA THR A 58 -23.22 -20.21 -52.21
C THR A 58 -21.94 -20.87 -51.72
N PHE A 59 -21.93 -22.20 -51.65
CA PHE A 59 -20.75 -23.03 -51.42
C PHE A 59 -19.91 -23.10 -52.71
N ALA A 60 -18.67 -22.66 -52.69
CA ALA A 60 -17.65 -23.09 -53.66
C ALA A 60 -16.24 -22.85 -53.13
N ARG A 61 -15.52 -23.97 -52.95
CA ARG A 61 -14.08 -24.20 -52.96
C ARG A 61 -13.21 -23.55 -51.89
N GLU A 62 -13.06 -24.29 -50.82
CA GLU A 62 -12.03 -24.20 -49.79
C GLU A 62 -10.82 -25.05 -50.21
N ARG A 63 -9.72 -24.45 -50.73
CA ARG A 63 -8.35 -25.03 -50.64
C ARG A 63 -7.19 -24.09 -50.98
N GLU A 64 -7.39 -22.91 -51.53
CA GLU A 64 -6.25 -22.05 -51.94
C GLU A 64 -6.08 -20.72 -51.19
N ARG A 65 -6.80 -20.43 -50.14
CA ARG A 65 -6.78 -19.12 -49.43
C ARG A 65 -6.18 -19.12 -48.03
N LYS A 66 -5.30 -20.05 -47.71
CA LYS A 66 -4.59 -20.04 -46.39
C LYS A 66 -3.34 -19.17 -46.34
N LYS A 67 -2.89 -18.56 -47.44
CA LYS A 67 -1.68 -17.70 -47.48
C LYS A 67 -1.95 -16.20 -47.57
N GLU A 68 -3.12 -15.74 -47.92
CA GLU A 68 -3.42 -14.30 -48.10
C GLU A 68 -4.21 -13.61 -46.96
N ARG A 69 -4.68 -14.33 -45.95
CA ARG A 69 -5.49 -13.76 -44.84
C ARG A 69 -4.64 -13.11 -43.73
N LYS A 70 -3.44 -12.64 -44.02
CA LYS A 70 -2.62 -11.89 -43.02
C LYS A 70 -2.49 -10.39 -43.33
N LYS A 71 -3.09 -9.90 -44.40
CA LYS A 71 -3.18 -8.46 -44.70
C LYS A 71 -4.64 -8.11 -44.98
N GLU A 72 -5.13 -7.05 -44.36
CA GLU A 72 -6.46 -6.43 -44.54
C GLU A 72 -7.60 -6.93 -43.65
N ARG A 73 -7.54 -6.58 -42.35
CA ARG A 73 -8.73 -6.24 -41.56
C ARG A 73 -8.83 -4.71 -41.46
N ARG A 74 -9.24 -4.05 -42.53
CA ARG A 74 -9.85 -2.72 -42.49
C ARG A 74 -11.35 -2.92 -42.31
N PHE A 75 -11.89 -2.60 -41.15
CA PHE A 75 -13.33 -2.49 -40.96
C PHE A 75 -13.82 -1.26 -41.74
N ARG A 76 -14.63 -1.47 -42.76
CA ARG A 76 -15.47 -0.42 -43.37
C ARG A 76 -16.74 -0.34 -42.51
N PHE A 77 -16.97 0.80 -41.90
CA PHE A 77 -18.27 1.10 -41.32
C PHE A 77 -19.26 1.46 -42.43
N ALA A 78 -20.38 0.77 -42.47
CA ALA A 78 -21.50 1.15 -43.34
C ALA A 78 -22.35 2.20 -42.61
N THR A 79 -22.56 3.34 -43.23
CA THR A 79 -23.51 4.35 -42.77
C THR A 79 -24.90 3.89 -43.13
N MET A 80 -25.76 3.59 -42.15
CA MET A 80 -27.18 3.27 -42.38
C MET A 80 -27.99 4.56 -42.23
N VAL A 81 -28.72 4.91 -43.26
CA VAL A 81 -29.64 6.04 -43.27
C VAL A 81 -31.07 5.49 -43.11
N PHE A 82 -31.76 5.94 -42.08
CA PHE A 82 -33.17 5.61 -41.87
C PHE A 82 -34.03 6.84 -42.16
N ARG A 83 -35.10 6.65 -42.91
CA ARG A 83 -36.11 7.68 -43.19
C ARG A 83 -37.29 7.44 -42.24
N VAL A 84 -37.50 8.34 -41.32
CA VAL A 84 -38.71 8.37 -40.48
C VAL A 84 -39.46 9.64 -40.81
N GLY A 85 -40.73 9.49 -41.19
CA GLY A 85 -41.64 10.52 -41.71
C GLY A 85 -41.21 11.98 -41.57
N SER A 86 -41.12 12.69 -42.66
CA SER A 86 -40.84 14.14 -42.80
C SER A 86 -39.49 14.72 -42.30
N GLY A 87 -38.44 13.90 -42.08
CA GLY A 87 -37.09 14.41 -41.77
C GLY A 87 -35.99 13.38 -42.04
N VAL A 88 -34.88 13.80 -42.64
CA VAL A 88 -33.69 12.95 -42.83
C VAL A 88 -32.69 13.28 -41.74
N GLY A 89 -32.39 12.30 -40.86
CA GLY A 89 -31.34 12.43 -39.85
C GLY A 89 -30.12 11.56 -40.17
N VAL A 90 -28.93 12.12 -40.16
CA VAL A 90 -27.66 11.40 -40.29
C VAL A 90 -27.09 11.14 -38.90
N VAL A 91 -26.90 9.87 -38.56
CA VAL A 91 -26.26 9.48 -37.27
C VAL A 91 -24.79 9.18 -37.56
N ALA A 92 -23.88 9.97 -37.02
CA ALA A 92 -22.45 9.72 -37.03
C ALA A 92 -22.07 8.88 -35.80
N ALA A 93 -21.46 7.71 -36.02
CA ALA A 93 -20.89 6.90 -34.95
C ALA A 93 -19.46 7.40 -34.65
N SER A 94 -19.20 7.83 -33.42
CA SER A 94 -17.86 8.16 -32.96
C SER A 94 -17.16 6.89 -32.47
N SER A 95 -16.01 6.58 -33.07
CA SER A 95 -15.14 5.48 -32.64
C SER A 95 -14.11 5.98 -31.63
N VAL A 96 -13.98 5.28 -30.51
CA VAL A 96 -12.87 5.43 -29.59
C VAL A 96 -11.63 4.79 -30.21
N PRO A 97 -10.47 5.47 -30.29
CA PRO A 97 -9.28 4.92 -30.93
C PRO A 97 -8.69 3.76 -30.10
N PRO A 98 -8.22 2.68 -30.74
CA PRO A 98 -7.59 1.56 -30.05
C PRO A 98 -6.18 1.94 -29.58
N LYS A 99 -5.81 1.52 -28.35
CA LYS A 99 -4.46 1.65 -27.80
C LYS A 99 -3.43 0.95 -28.70
N ARG A 100 -2.43 1.69 -29.15
CA ARG A 100 -1.30 1.20 -29.94
C ARG A 100 -0.48 0.17 -29.18
N LYS A 101 -0.24 -0.99 -29.79
CA LYS A 101 0.83 -1.93 -29.41
C LYS A 101 2.17 -1.41 -29.98
N PRO A 102 3.30 -1.64 -29.30
CA PRO A 102 4.60 -1.21 -29.82
C PRO A 102 4.99 -2.07 -31.03
N SER A 103 5.24 -1.42 -32.16
CA SER A 103 5.77 -2.05 -33.35
C SER A 103 7.28 -1.91 -33.40
N GLY A 104 7.93 -2.98 -33.80
CA GLY A 104 9.38 -3.06 -33.98
C GLY A 104 9.92 -2.17 -35.10
N ASN A 105 11.20 -1.89 -35.00
CA ASN A 105 12.07 -1.09 -35.84
C ASN A 105 11.85 -1.23 -37.36
N ARG A 106 11.58 -0.11 -38.02
CA ARG A 106 12.00 0.15 -39.42
C ARG A 106 12.70 1.48 -39.48
N LYS A 107 13.96 1.44 -39.90
CA LYS A 107 14.80 2.61 -40.19
C LYS A 107 14.28 3.32 -41.44
N THR A 108 13.97 4.61 -41.33
CA THR A 108 13.87 5.55 -42.44
C THR A 108 14.92 6.65 -42.25
N PRO A 109 15.50 7.24 -43.34
CA PRO A 109 16.63 8.16 -43.21
C PRO A 109 16.20 9.50 -42.62
N ARG A 110 16.98 10.00 -41.70
CA ARG A 110 16.81 11.30 -41.02
C ARG A 110 17.32 12.45 -41.86
N ALA A 111 16.52 13.49 -41.96
CA ALA A 111 16.98 14.83 -42.35
C ALA A 111 17.79 15.46 -41.22
N PRO A 112 18.77 16.34 -41.49
CA PRO A 112 19.61 16.93 -40.43
C PRO A 112 18.85 18.06 -39.74
N GLY A 113 18.64 17.94 -38.42
CA GLY A 113 17.93 18.95 -37.66
C GLY A 113 18.25 18.90 -36.18
N LYS A 114 18.82 19.96 -35.71
CA LYS A 114 19.04 20.47 -34.31
C LYS A 114 19.62 19.48 -33.28
N PRO A 115 20.67 19.87 -32.57
CA PRO A 115 21.24 19.08 -31.49
C PRO A 115 20.25 18.89 -30.33
N PRO A 116 20.29 17.73 -29.62
CA PRO A 116 19.42 17.48 -28.49
C PRO A 116 19.70 18.48 -27.35
N ALA A 117 18.63 19.01 -26.77
CA ALA A 117 18.73 19.85 -25.58
C ALA A 117 19.46 19.08 -24.49
N LYS A 118 20.47 19.70 -23.91
CA LYS A 118 21.21 19.20 -22.74
C LYS A 118 20.21 18.96 -21.59
N PRO A 119 20.36 17.88 -20.79
CA PRO A 119 19.59 17.71 -19.59
C PRO A 119 19.75 18.93 -18.69
N ARG A 120 18.64 19.47 -18.16
CA ARG A 120 18.70 20.52 -17.15
C ARG A 120 19.47 19.98 -15.95
N GLU A 121 20.63 20.51 -15.71
CA GLU A 121 21.38 20.31 -14.49
C GLU A 121 20.54 20.83 -13.31
N ARG A 122 20.20 19.94 -12.40
CA ARG A 122 19.76 20.32 -11.07
C ARG A 122 21.02 20.83 -10.35
N ASN A 123 21.12 22.12 -10.15
CA ASN A 123 22.11 22.72 -9.25
C ASN A 123 21.72 22.34 -7.80
N GLY A 124 22.20 21.18 -7.33
CA GLY A 124 22.42 20.87 -5.95
C GLY A 124 23.92 20.60 -5.83
N GLU A 125 24.56 21.15 -4.83
CA GLU A 125 25.96 20.93 -4.55
C GLU A 125 26.30 19.44 -4.59
N LYS A 126 26.96 18.99 -5.64
CA LYS A 126 27.51 17.65 -5.75
C LYS A 126 28.73 17.59 -4.85
N GLY A 127 28.58 17.13 -3.62
CA GLY A 127 29.71 16.59 -2.87
C GLY A 127 30.37 15.51 -3.73
N GLU A 128 31.71 15.47 -3.75
CA GLU A 128 32.47 14.52 -4.56
C GLU A 128 32.04 13.07 -4.25
N GLU A 129 31.62 12.34 -5.30
CA GLU A 129 31.30 10.92 -5.20
C GLU A 129 32.61 10.16 -4.99
N ASN A 130 32.76 9.49 -3.84
CA ASN A 130 33.96 8.82 -3.37
C ASN A 130 33.81 7.30 -3.22
N GLY A 131 32.80 6.70 -3.85
CA GLY A 131 32.58 5.28 -3.75
C GLY A 131 31.63 4.72 -4.80
N TRP A 132 31.42 3.40 -4.72
CA TRP A 132 30.64 2.60 -5.64
C TRP A 132 29.59 1.79 -4.91
N ARG A 133 28.36 1.82 -5.38
CA ARG A 133 27.28 0.95 -4.92
C ARG A 133 27.07 -0.20 -5.87
N LEU A 134 27.24 -1.40 -5.34
CA LEU A 134 27.06 -2.66 -6.04
C LEU A 134 25.68 -3.24 -5.71
N PHE A 135 24.92 -3.58 -6.72
CA PHE A 135 23.60 -4.19 -6.57
C PHE A 135 23.67 -5.66 -6.89
N ASP A 136 22.83 -6.46 -6.21
CA ASP A 136 22.62 -7.88 -6.49
C ASP A 136 23.89 -8.73 -6.34
N VAL A 137 24.68 -8.45 -5.31
CA VAL A 137 25.78 -9.31 -4.88
C VAL A 137 25.17 -10.51 -4.18
N GLN A 138 25.17 -11.68 -4.83
CA GLN A 138 24.47 -12.88 -4.37
C GLN A 138 25.44 -13.85 -3.72
N VAL A 139 25.05 -14.40 -2.55
CA VAL A 139 25.77 -15.43 -1.80
C VAL A 139 24.81 -16.57 -1.49
N ASP A 140 25.23 -17.81 -1.70
CA ASP A 140 24.41 -18.98 -1.35
C ASP A 140 24.12 -18.99 0.15
N ALA A 141 22.89 -19.32 0.52
CA ALA A 141 22.49 -19.33 1.92
C ALA A 141 23.28 -20.35 2.78
N ALA A 142 23.85 -21.38 2.16
CA ALA A 142 24.71 -22.32 2.86
C ALA A 142 26.07 -21.73 3.26
N GLU A 143 26.54 -20.72 2.54
CA GLU A 143 27.85 -20.05 2.76
C GLU A 143 27.71 -18.73 3.52
N ASP A 144 26.48 -18.24 3.72
CA ASP A 144 26.17 -16.98 4.39
C ASP A 144 26.01 -17.16 5.91
N GLY A 145 26.32 -16.13 6.70
CA GLY A 145 26.13 -16.13 8.15
C GLY A 145 24.67 -16.12 8.60
N GLY A 146 23.72 -15.93 7.67
CA GLY A 146 22.29 -15.96 7.93
C GLY A 146 21.65 -14.57 8.02
N LYS A 147 20.33 -14.54 8.22
CA LYS A 147 19.51 -13.33 8.09
C LYS A 147 19.92 -12.15 8.99
N ASP A 148 20.53 -12.44 10.12
CA ASP A 148 20.90 -11.45 11.15
C ASP A 148 22.39 -11.06 11.09
N ASP A 149 23.19 -11.69 10.20
CA ASP A 149 24.59 -11.37 9.99
C ASP A 149 24.74 -10.35 8.86
N PHE A 150 25.28 -9.19 9.17
CA PHE A 150 25.57 -8.09 8.22
C PHE A 150 27.08 -7.86 8.06
N SER A 151 27.93 -8.75 8.53
CA SER A 151 29.37 -8.68 8.36
C SER A 151 29.79 -8.94 6.90
N ILE A 152 30.96 -8.44 6.54
CA ILE A 152 31.55 -8.72 5.22
C ILE A 152 32.30 -10.05 5.30
N SER A 153 31.62 -11.13 4.92
CA SER A 153 32.18 -12.48 4.87
C SER A 153 33.09 -12.69 3.65
N LYS A 154 33.86 -13.77 3.67
CA LYS A 154 34.72 -14.15 2.55
C LYS A 154 33.94 -14.32 1.22
N PRO A 155 32.81 -15.02 1.15
CA PRO A 155 32.01 -15.13 -0.08
C PRO A 155 31.54 -13.77 -0.60
N ILE A 156 31.15 -12.85 0.30
CA ILE A 156 30.75 -11.49 -0.09
C ILE A 156 31.94 -10.76 -0.74
N LEU A 157 33.12 -10.84 -0.12
CA LEU A 157 34.31 -10.17 -0.62
C LEU A 157 34.76 -10.72 -1.99
N GLU A 158 34.68 -12.03 -2.19
CA GLU A 158 34.95 -12.67 -3.47
C GLU A 158 34.06 -12.14 -4.57
N ARG A 159 32.74 -12.02 -4.30
CA ARG A 159 31.78 -11.46 -5.27
C ARG A 159 32.00 -9.98 -5.55
N VAL A 160 32.35 -9.20 -4.54
CA VAL A 160 32.73 -7.77 -4.70
C VAL A 160 33.93 -7.66 -5.62
N CYS A 161 34.98 -8.48 -5.40
CA CYS A 161 36.18 -8.51 -6.23
C CYS A 161 35.87 -8.89 -7.68
N GLU A 162 35.01 -9.87 -7.91
CA GLU A 162 34.56 -10.28 -9.25
C GLU A 162 33.90 -9.11 -9.99
N VAL A 163 32.94 -8.43 -9.34
CA VAL A 163 32.20 -7.30 -9.93
C VAL A 163 33.11 -6.12 -10.23
N LEU A 164 34.03 -5.78 -9.33
CA LEU A 164 34.95 -4.65 -9.47
C LEU A 164 36.26 -5.03 -10.20
N ARG A 165 36.46 -6.31 -10.58
CA ARG A 165 37.67 -6.83 -11.22
C ARG A 165 38.93 -6.60 -10.39
N LEU A 166 38.83 -6.80 -9.07
CA LEU A 166 39.92 -6.70 -8.12
C LEU A 166 40.61 -8.09 -7.93
N LYS A 167 41.84 -8.07 -7.48
CA LYS A 167 42.52 -9.32 -7.06
C LYS A 167 42.00 -9.74 -5.68
N THR A 168 41.39 -10.92 -5.59
CA THR A 168 40.79 -11.43 -4.36
C THR A 168 41.80 -11.53 -3.21
N THR A 169 43.05 -11.98 -3.49
CA THR A 169 44.13 -12.06 -2.50
C THR A 169 44.45 -10.70 -1.88
N SER A 170 44.53 -9.63 -2.70
CA SER A 170 44.78 -8.27 -2.21
C SER A 170 43.62 -7.77 -1.34
N ALA A 171 42.36 -8.07 -1.74
CA ALA A 171 41.19 -7.69 -0.96
C ALA A 171 41.13 -8.41 0.40
N PHE A 172 41.53 -9.67 0.49
CA PHE A 172 41.63 -10.40 1.76
C PHE A 172 42.70 -9.85 2.68
N ILE A 173 43.86 -9.45 2.14
CA ILE A 173 44.90 -8.81 2.92
C ILE A 173 44.41 -7.44 3.50
N VAL A 174 43.76 -6.66 2.66
CA VAL A 174 43.18 -5.37 3.08
C VAL A 174 42.06 -5.56 4.12
N ALA A 175 41.24 -6.60 3.97
CA ALA A 175 40.16 -6.93 4.88
C ALA A 175 40.61 -7.65 6.18
N GLY A 176 41.92 -7.94 6.34
CA GLY A 176 42.46 -8.51 7.59
C GLY A 176 42.33 -10.01 7.72
N ASN A 177 42.07 -10.76 6.64
CA ASN A 177 42.05 -12.23 6.61
C ASN A 177 43.43 -12.89 6.41
N GLY A 178 44.52 -12.11 6.49
CA GLY A 178 45.88 -12.57 6.45
C GLY A 178 46.57 -12.31 7.79
N ALA A 179 47.25 -13.33 8.33
CA ALA A 179 48.00 -13.26 9.58
C ALA A 179 48.93 -12.00 9.59
N ASP A 180 48.91 -11.28 10.71
CA ASP A 180 49.90 -10.30 11.18
C ASP A 180 49.70 -8.80 10.98
N GLN A 181 48.70 -8.28 10.33
CA GLN A 181 48.39 -6.83 10.46
C GLN A 181 46.91 -6.55 10.41
N ILE A 182 46.19 -6.79 11.49
CA ILE A 182 44.83 -6.28 11.72
C ILE A 182 44.92 -4.80 11.97
N ARG A 183 44.78 -3.97 10.95
CA ARG A 183 44.32 -2.60 11.12
C ARG A 183 42.89 -2.68 11.64
N ASN A 184 42.59 -1.99 12.73
CA ASN A 184 41.34 -2.01 13.48
C ASN A 184 40.12 -2.23 12.57
N GLY A 185 39.31 -3.27 12.86
CA GLY A 185 38.13 -3.65 12.07
C GLY A 185 37.16 -2.48 11.75
N LYS A 186 37.20 -1.40 12.53
CA LYS A 186 36.51 -0.13 12.28
C LYS A 186 36.91 0.58 10.99
N ASP A 187 38.13 0.42 10.48
CA ASP A 187 38.55 1.09 9.26
C ASP A 187 38.05 0.37 8.00
N ILE A 188 37.84 -0.93 8.07
CA ILE A 188 37.27 -1.72 6.96
C ILE A 188 35.78 -1.42 6.80
N GLU A 189 35.03 -1.28 7.89
CA GLU A 189 33.61 -0.92 7.85
C GLU A 189 33.38 0.45 7.21
N LYS A 190 34.34 1.35 7.28
CA LYS A 190 34.30 2.64 6.57
C LYS A 190 34.57 2.50 5.07
N MET A 191 35.34 1.49 4.66
CA MET A 191 35.74 1.27 3.27
C MET A 191 34.78 0.40 2.48
N ILE A 192 34.12 -0.57 3.15
CA ILE A 192 33.16 -1.50 2.56
C ILE A 192 32.02 -1.74 3.53
N LYS A 193 30.79 -1.48 3.09
CA LYS A 193 29.60 -1.49 3.96
C LYS A 193 28.42 -2.20 3.31
N VAL A 194 27.74 -3.04 4.08
CA VAL A 194 26.45 -3.60 3.67
C VAL A 194 25.38 -2.53 3.78
N SER A 195 24.90 -2.04 2.64
CA SER A 195 23.79 -1.07 2.59
C SER A 195 22.44 -1.74 2.62
N ARG A 196 22.35 -3.00 2.15
CA ARG A 196 21.09 -3.78 2.21
C ARG A 196 21.37 -5.26 2.08
N LYS A 197 20.62 -6.08 2.85
CA LYS A 197 20.57 -7.53 2.77
C LYS A 197 19.14 -8.03 2.60
N SER A 198 18.92 -8.98 1.71
CA SER A 198 17.61 -9.61 1.45
C SER A 198 17.80 -11.10 1.19
N CYS A 199 16.88 -11.93 1.64
CA CYS A 199 16.82 -13.34 1.25
C CYS A 199 16.02 -13.49 -0.05
N ASP A 200 16.53 -14.23 -1.01
CA ASP A 200 15.87 -14.59 -2.28
C ASP A 200 15.80 -16.10 -2.44
N ALA A 201 14.60 -16.63 -2.56
CA ALA A 201 14.32 -18.05 -2.74
C ALA A 201 13.52 -18.34 -4.02
N ARG A 202 13.56 -17.43 -5.00
CA ARG A 202 12.87 -17.59 -6.28
C ARG A 202 13.62 -18.51 -7.25
N GLY A 203 14.90 -18.74 -6.98
CA GLY A 203 15.76 -19.59 -7.80
C GLY A 203 15.40 -21.07 -7.70
N PHE A 204 15.71 -21.81 -8.77
CA PHE A 204 15.60 -23.25 -8.82
C PHE A 204 16.89 -23.80 -9.43
N ASP A 205 17.55 -24.71 -8.74
CA ASP A 205 18.73 -25.38 -9.25
C ASP A 205 18.29 -26.59 -10.10
N VAL A 206 18.51 -26.49 -11.40
CA VAL A 206 18.12 -27.52 -12.37
C VAL A 206 18.94 -28.81 -12.17
N LYS A 207 20.18 -28.71 -11.69
CA LYS A 207 21.09 -29.88 -11.50
C LYS A 207 20.65 -30.70 -10.29
N THR A 208 20.39 -30.02 -9.18
CA THR A 208 19.98 -30.69 -7.93
C THR A 208 18.47 -30.88 -7.83
N LYS A 209 17.70 -30.32 -8.78
CA LYS A 209 16.21 -30.24 -8.75
C LYS A 209 15.67 -29.70 -7.43
N SER A 210 16.37 -28.75 -6.81
CA SER A 210 16.06 -28.18 -5.51
C SER A 210 15.86 -26.67 -5.59
N LYS A 211 15.23 -26.10 -4.55
CA LYS A 211 15.14 -24.65 -4.39
C LYS A 211 16.53 -24.09 -4.13
N ARG A 212 16.84 -22.98 -4.81
CA ARG A 212 18.03 -22.18 -4.56
C ARG A 212 17.66 -21.02 -3.65
N VAL A 213 18.30 -20.95 -2.50
CA VAL A 213 18.12 -19.88 -1.51
C VAL A 213 19.43 -19.10 -1.44
N GLU A 214 19.35 -17.80 -1.64
CA GLU A 214 20.51 -16.91 -1.67
C GLU A 214 20.22 -15.66 -0.82
N PHE A 215 21.28 -15.10 -0.25
CA PHE A 215 21.23 -13.73 0.26
C PHE A 215 21.74 -12.77 -0.82
N SER A 216 20.94 -11.76 -1.10
CA SER A 216 21.25 -10.70 -2.06
C SER A 216 21.58 -9.42 -1.30
N TYR A 217 22.74 -8.84 -1.62
CA TYR A 217 23.29 -7.68 -0.97
C TYR A 217 23.33 -6.46 -1.89
N VAL A 218 23.19 -5.29 -1.30
CA VAL A 218 23.68 -4.02 -1.85
C VAL A 218 24.84 -3.60 -1.00
N ILE A 219 26.00 -3.39 -1.64
CA ILE A 219 27.26 -3.10 -0.95
C ILE A 219 27.83 -1.78 -1.46
N ASP A 220 28.20 -0.91 -0.54
CA ASP A 220 28.94 0.31 -0.83
C ASP A 220 30.42 0.09 -0.59
N VAL A 221 31.25 0.47 -1.56
CA VAL A 221 32.72 0.27 -1.57
C VAL A 221 33.37 1.62 -1.85
N SER A 222 34.30 2.06 -1.02
CA SER A 222 35.04 3.32 -1.22
C SER A 222 36.08 3.21 -2.34
N ASP A 223 36.39 4.32 -2.97
CA ASP A 223 37.49 4.42 -3.93
C ASP A 223 38.83 4.00 -3.30
N ALA A 224 39.06 4.36 -2.04
CA ALA A 224 40.26 3.98 -1.28
C ALA A 224 40.42 2.45 -1.20
N PHE A 225 39.33 1.71 -0.95
CA PHE A 225 39.37 0.24 -0.94
C PHE A 225 39.76 -0.33 -2.32
N VAL A 226 39.18 0.20 -3.39
CA VAL A 226 39.46 -0.23 -4.76
C VAL A 226 40.97 -0.02 -5.08
N GLU A 227 41.53 1.13 -4.71
CA GLU A 227 42.92 1.47 -4.95
C GLU A 227 43.87 0.62 -4.11
N MET A 228 43.58 0.42 -2.82
CA MET A 228 44.36 -0.44 -1.94
C MET A 228 44.40 -1.92 -2.41
N CYS A 229 43.33 -2.39 -3.07
CA CYS A 229 43.30 -3.70 -3.69
C CYS A 229 44.01 -3.78 -5.05
N GLY A 230 44.75 -2.71 -5.44
CA GLY A 230 45.47 -2.63 -6.72
C GLY A 230 44.54 -2.48 -7.93
N GLY A 231 43.31 -2.04 -7.70
CA GLY A 231 42.36 -1.66 -8.72
C GLY A 231 42.58 -0.23 -9.20
N SER A 232 41.87 0.15 -10.25
CA SER A 232 41.83 1.54 -10.71
C SER A 232 40.38 2.00 -10.81
N THR A 233 40.03 3.03 -10.07
CA THR A 233 38.70 3.66 -10.10
C THR A 233 38.27 4.10 -11.50
N LYS A 234 39.28 4.45 -12.37
CA LYS A 234 39.05 4.76 -13.79
C LYS A 234 38.61 3.57 -14.65
N ARG A 235 38.82 2.35 -14.18
CA ARG A 235 38.44 1.10 -14.89
C ARG A 235 37.11 0.52 -14.42
N VAL A 236 36.57 1.02 -13.33
CA VAL A 236 35.23 0.65 -12.86
C VAL A 236 34.21 1.50 -13.60
N TYR A 237 33.32 0.85 -14.35
CA TYR A 237 32.30 1.56 -15.12
C TYR A 237 30.94 1.40 -14.45
N ALA A 238 30.22 2.50 -14.31
CA ALA A 238 28.83 2.49 -13.88
C ALA A 238 27.96 1.66 -14.86
N GLN A 239 27.29 0.65 -14.33
CA GLN A 239 26.38 -0.21 -15.06
C GLN A 239 24.99 -0.06 -14.45
N ARG A 240 24.01 0.39 -15.25
CA ARG A 240 22.63 0.58 -14.78
C ARG A 240 22.13 -0.64 -14.03
N LYS A 241 21.71 -0.47 -12.78
CA LYS A 241 21.22 -1.48 -11.84
C LYS A 241 22.26 -2.50 -11.35
N LYS A 242 23.51 -2.38 -11.68
CA LYS A 242 24.58 -3.25 -11.18
C LYS A 242 25.65 -2.51 -10.40
N VAL A 243 26.12 -1.40 -10.93
CA VAL A 243 27.18 -0.58 -10.32
C VAL A 243 26.84 0.90 -10.54
N GLU A 244 26.78 1.68 -9.46
CA GLU A 244 26.50 3.12 -9.51
C GLU A 244 27.53 3.89 -8.68
N ARG A 245 27.86 5.11 -9.10
CA ARG A 245 28.66 6.03 -8.27
C ARG A 245 27.81 6.53 -7.11
N VAL A 246 28.41 6.63 -5.93
CA VAL A 246 27.73 7.13 -4.72
C VAL A 246 28.69 7.96 -3.88
N LYS A 247 28.14 8.84 -3.06
CA LYS A 247 28.83 9.43 -1.94
C LYS A 247 28.73 8.45 -0.76
N MET A 248 29.87 8.00 -0.24
CA MET A 248 29.89 7.24 1.01
C MET A 248 29.82 8.24 2.16
N ASP A 249 28.77 8.17 2.94
CA ASP A 249 28.59 9.00 4.12
C ASP A 249 29.61 8.54 5.19
N GLU A 250 30.46 9.44 5.63
CA GLU A 250 31.21 9.29 6.89
C GLU A 250 30.18 9.25 8.03
N ASP A 251 30.27 8.27 8.90
CA ASP A 251 29.29 7.87 9.92
C ASP A 251 28.39 8.99 10.47
N ASP A 252 27.15 9.03 10.01
CA ASP A 252 26.13 10.05 10.30
C ASP A 252 25.52 9.91 11.73
N VAL A 253 25.97 8.94 12.54
CA VAL A 253 25.46 8.73 13.92
C VAL A 253 26.12 9.68 14.92
N ALA A 254 27.34 10.12 14.65
CA ALA A 254 28.08 11.08 15.53
C ALA A 254 27.77 12.54 15.24
N SER A 255 27.25 12.89 14.06
CA SER A 255 27.15 14.29 13.62
C SER A 255 25.84 15.01 13.94
N ARG A 256 24.81 14.29 14.48
CA ARG A 256 23.55 14.95 14.87
C ARG A 256 23.53 15.56 16.26
N ASN A 257 24.50 15.23 17.11
CA ASN A 257 24.71 15.99 18.35
C ASN A 257 25.35 17.37 18.09
N GLY A 258 25.62 17.74 16.83
CA GLY A 258 26.36 18.96 16.49
C GLY A 258 25.87 19.74 15.26
N ARG A 259 24.73 19.34 14.63
CA ARG A 259 24.06 20.31 13.74
C ARG A 259 23.12 21.18 14.59
N ASP A 260 23.68 22.00 15.42
CA ASP A 260 23.19 23.35 15.62
C ASP A 260 23.00 23.96 14.21
N VAL A 261 21.79 23.82 13.65
CA VAL A 261 21.30 24.80 12.69
C VAL A 261 21.55 26.12 13.38
N ALA A 262 22.45 26.94 12.83
CA ALA A 262 22.88 28.17 13.37
C ALA A 262 21.76 28.84 14.17
N ARG A 263 21.84 28.77 15.49
CA ARG A 263 21.11 29.68 16.35
C ARG A 263 21.63 31.05 15.94
N GLY A 264 20.97 31.65 14.98
CA GLY A 264 21.12 33.04 14.75
C GLY A 264 20.80 33.69 16.07
N ASP A 265 21.84 34.19 16.73
CA ASP A 265 21.71 35.06 17.89
C ASP A 265 20.85 36.26 17.51
N MET A 266 19.57 36.09 17.56
CA MET A 266 18.61 37.18 17.68
C MET A 266 18.20 37.25 19.16
N ALA A 267 19.16 37.65 19.99
CA ALA A 267 18.86 38.35 21.22
C ALA A 267 18.21 39.70 20.87
N SER A 268 16.94 39.68 20.48
CA SER A 268 16.13 40.89 20.40
C SER A 268 15.19 40.90 21.58
N THR A 269 15.35 41.82 22.46
CA THR A 269 14.41 42.37 23.41
C THR A 269 13.12 42.77 22.66
N SER A 270 12.22 41.84 22.39
CA SER A 270 10.89 42.12 21.84
C SER A 270 9.85 41.42 22.66
N LYS A 271 8.74 42.13 22.96
CA LYS A 271 7.50 41.66 23.59
C LYS A 271 7.20 40.21 23.18
N LYS A 272 7.00 39.31 24.15
CA LYS A 272 6.65 37.87 23.93
C LYS A 272 5.55 37.79 22.87
N LYS A 273 5.92 37.49 21.63
CA LYS A 273 4.97 37.25 20.54
C LYS A 273 4.17 35.99 20.90
N LYS A 274 2.84 36.05 20.86
CA LYS A 274 1.99 34.88 21.13
C LYS A 274 2.38 33.77 20.14
N LYS A 275 2.75 32.58 20.64
CA LYS A 275 3.07 31.42 19.79
C LYS A 275 1.84 31.04 18.96
N LYS A 276 2.04 30.69 17.69
CA LYS A 276 0.96 30.18 16.83
C LYS A 276 0.65 28.73 17.21
N THR A 277 -0.61 28.40 17.36
CA THR A 277 -1.07 27.05 17.75
C THR A 277 -1.33 26.21 16.54
N VAL A 278 -0.77 24.99 16.53
CA VAL A 278 -1.08 23.93 15.57
C VAL A 278 -1.71 22.77 16.33
N VAL A 279 -2.94 22.41 15.94
CA VAL A 279 -3.62 21.23 16.48
C VAL A 279 -3.43 20.06 15.51
N ILE A 280 -2.92 18.93 16.03
CA ILE A 280 -2.76 17.66 15.31
C ILE A 280 -3.76 16.67 15.86
N VAL A 281 -4.68 16.18 15.04
CA VAL A 281 -5.70 15.22 15.44
C VAL A 281 -5.26 13.80 15.02
N GLY A 282 -4.91 12.99 16.02
CA GLY A 282 -4.41 11.63 15.87
C GLY A 282 -2.90 11.50 16.04
N LEU A 283 -2.47 10.54 16.87
CA LEU A 283 -1.06 10.25 17.19
C LEU A 283 -0.62 8.91 16.55
N GLY A 284 -1.10 8.64 15.33
CA GLY A 284 -0.55 7.60 14.45
C GLY A 284 0.75 8.07 13.77
N PRO A 285 1.36 7.26 12.87
CA PRO A 285 2.65 7.61 12.25
C PRO A 285 2.65 8.98 11.55
N ALA A 286 1.56 9.39 10.90
CA ALA A 286 1.48 10.69 10.25
C ALA A 286 1.51 11.84 11.26
N GLY A 287 0.67 11.79 12.32
CA GLY A 287 0.63 12.81 13.36
C GLY A 287 1.91 12.87 14.17
N LEU A 288 2.47 11.71 14.54
CA LEU A 288 3.74 11.62 15.28
C LEU A 288 4.89 12.29 14.54
N PHE A 289 5.10 11.96 13.27
CA PHE A 289 6.20 12.53 12.48
C PHE A 289 5.94 13.99 12.08
N CYS A 290 4.68 14.42 11.96
CA CYS A 290 4.33 15.83 11.82
C CYS A 290 4.71 16.60 13.08
N ALA A 291 4.32 16.11 14.26
CA ALA A 291 4.62 16.72 15.56
C ALA A 291 6.15 16.81 15.80
N LEU A 292 6.87 15.70 15.63
CA LEU A 292 8.33 15.63 15.79
C LEU A 292 9.04 16.64 14.88
N THR A 293 8.60 16.76 13.62
CA THR A 293 9.23 17.68 12.66
C THR A 293 8.93 19.13 13.02
N LEU A 294 7.71 19.46 13.44
CA LEU A 294 7.35 20.80 13.91
C LEU A 294 8.14 21.17 15.17
N ALA A 295 8.14 20.31 16.18
CA ALA A 295 8.79 20.59 17.46
C ALA A 295 10.31 20.75 17.34
N ARG A 296 10.96 19.93 16.49
CA ARG A 296 12.42 19.99 16.28
C ARG A 296 12.89 21.24 15.52
N ASN A 297 12.06 21.76 14.64
CA ASN A 297 12.49 22.81 13.72
C ASN A 297 11.90 24.20 14.01
N TYR A 298 10.86 24.30 14.89
CA TYR A 298 10.08 25.55 15.02
C TYR A 298 9.67 25.83 16.47
N THR A 299 10.51 26.57 17.17
CA THR A 299 10.32 26.92 18.60
C THR A 299 9.17 27.91 18.85
N ASP A 300 8.75 28.67 17.82
CA ASP A 300 7.68 29.68 17.95
C ASP A 300 6.28 29.11 17.73
N THR A 301 6.15 27.80 17.64
CA THR A 301 4.89 27.10 17.45
C THR A 301 4.52 26.34 18.72
N LYS A 302 3.25 26.48 19.16
CA LYS A 302 2.64 25.60 20.16
C LYS A 302 1.99 24.42 19.44
N VAL A 303 2.44 23.20 19.71
CA VAL A 303 1.90 21.96 19.14
C VAL A 303 1.00 21.29 20.17
N ILE A 304 -0.27 21.12 19.84
CA ILE A 304 -1.25 20.37 20.65
C ILE A 304 -1.67 19.15 19.85
N ILE A 305 -1.56 17.98 20.47
CA ILE A 305 -1.92 16.70 19.85
C ILE A 305 -3.13 16.11 20.58
N ILE A 306 -4.16 15.75 19.83
CA ILE A 306 -5.37 15.11 20.35
C ILE A 306 -5.37 13.65 19.91
N GLU A 307 -5.35 12.72 20.84
CA GLU A 307 -5.45 11.29 20.55
C GLU A 307 -6.67 10.70 21.28
N ARG A 308 -7.54 10.04 20.50
CA ARG A 308 -8.78 9.43 21.00
C ARG A 308 -8.55 8.40 22.08
N GLY A 309 -7.51 7.59 21.93
CA GLY A 309 -7.25 6.50 22.85
C GLY A 309 -6.16 6.80 23.87
N GLU A 310 -5.74 5.77 24.54
CA GLU A 310 -4.82 5.83 25.67
C GLU A 310 -3.35 5.83 25.22
N PRO A 311 -2.42 6.26 26.12
CA PRO A 311 -1.00 6.00 25.96
C PRO A 311 -0.73 4.51 25.79
N VAL A 312 0.35 4.17 25.07
CA VAL A 312 0.62 2.81 24.61
C VAL A 312 0.64 1.75 25.73
N GLU A 313 1.02 2.13 26.95
CA GLU A 313 1.04 1.26 28.12
C GLU A 313 -0.39 0.87 28.57
N ARG A 314 -1.28 1.84 28.73
CA ARG A 314 -2.69 1.61 29.11
C ARG A 314 -3.47 0.98 27.94
N ARG A 315 -3.18 1.39 26.70
CA ARG A 315 -3.73 0.77 25.50
C ARG A 315 -3.45 -0.73 25.47
N GLY A 316 -2.24 -1.17 25.87
CA GLY A 316 -1.91 -2.59 26.02
C GLY A 316 -2.81 -3.32 27.03
N GLN A 317 -3.20 -2.66 28.12
CA GLN A 317 -4.14 -3.21 29.11
C GLN A 317 -5.57 -3.34 28.54
N ALA A 318 -6.05 -2.34 27.77
CA ALA A 318 -7.34 -2.40 27.10
C ALA A 318 -7.40 -3.55 26.08
N ILE A 319 -6.32 -3.76 25.32
CA ILE A 319 -6.19 -4.88 24.37
C ILE A 319 -6.13 -6.22 25.13
N GLY A 320 -5.43 -6.29 26.26
CA GLY A 320 -5.45 -7.46 27.17
C GLY A 320 -6.87 -7.78 27.65
N ALA A 321 -7.65 -6.77 28.04
CA ALA A 321 -9.05 -6.91 28.43
C ALA A 321 -9.94 -7.46 27.30
N LEU A 322 -9.68 -7.04 26.06
CA LEU A 322 -10.36 -7.58 24.89
C LEU A 322 -10.08 -9.07 24.72
N PHE A 323 -8.82 -9.50 24.75
CA PHE A 323 -8.47 -10.91 24.54
C PHE A 323 -8.87 -11.86 25.69
N HIS A 324 -8.84 -11.38 26.93
CA HIS A 324 -9.10 -12.23 28.10
C HIS A 324 -10.54 -12.14 28.59
N ARG A 325 -11.22 -11.02 28.38
CA ARG A 325 -12.56 -10.74 28.89
C ARG A 325 -13.57 -10.33 27.85
N ARG A 326 -13.21 -10.33 26.57
CA ARG A 326 -14.01 -9.86 25.42
C ARG A 326 -14.53 -8.41 25.60
N LYS A 327 -13.85 -7.60 26.41
CA LYS A 327 -14.21 -6.21 26.65
C LYS A 327 -13.53 -5.31 25.63
N LEU A 328 -14.25 -4.93 24.58
CA LEU A 328 -13.78 -3.97 23.58
C LEU A 328 -13.93 -2.53 24.11
N SER A 329 -12.85 -1.77 24.13
CA SER A 329 -12.89 -0.32 24.34
C SER A 329 -13.18 0.40 23.03
N ALA A 330 -14.15 1.31 23.03
CA ALA A 330 -14.50 2.10 21.85
C ALA A 330 -13.43 3.14 21.47
N THR A 331 -12.63 3.57 22.44
CA THR A 331 -11.62 4.62 22.25
C THR A 331 -10.19 4.09 22.27
N SER A 332 -9.91 2.96 22.94
CA SER A 332 -8.56 2.41 23.06
C SER A 332 -8.54 0.91 22.70
N ASN A 333 -8.11 0.59 21.49
CA ASN A 333 -8.16 -0.76 20.92
C ASN A 333 -7.06 -0.97 19.87
N LEU A 334 -7.17 -1.95 18.96
CA LEU A 334 -6.17 -2.19 17.95
C LEU A 334 -6.14 -1.12 16.84
N CYS A 335 -7.19 -0.32 16.69
CA CYS A 335 -7.25 0.79 15.71
C CYS A 335 -6.87 2.14 16.33
N TYR A 336 -7.31 2.41 17.56
CA TYR A 336 -7.18 3.70 18.24
C TYR A 336 -6.23 3.64 19.42
N GLY A 337 -5.60 4.78 19.72
CA GLY A 337 -4.62 4.96 20.76
C GLY A 337 -3.24 5.30 20.20
N GLU A 338 -2.30 5.64 21.07
CA GLU A 338 -0.94 6.06 20.71
C GLU A 338 -0.29 5.14 19.68
N GLY A 339 0.23 5.74 18.59
CA GLY A 339 0.83 5.02 17.47
C GLY A 339 -0.15 4.49 16.42
N GLY A 340 -1.48 4.62 16.65
CA GLY A 340 -2.53 4.21 15.72
C GLY A 340 -2.57 2.71 15.46
N ALA A 341 -3.18 2.29 14.35
CA ALA A 341 -3.32 0.88 13.98
C ALA A 341 -1.98 0.17 13.69
N GLY A 342 -0.92 0.93 13.37
CA GLY A 342 0.42 0.39 13.10
C GLY A 342 1.08 -0.27 14.31
N THR A 343 0.72 0.10 15.54
CA THR A 343 1.33 -0.38 16.78
C THR A 343 1.13 -1.88 17.00
N TRP A 344 -0.11 -2.37 16.81
CA TRP A 344 -0.48 -3.78 16.90
C TRP A 344 -0.65 -4.41 15.52
N SER A 345 0.40 -4.29 14.70
CA SER A 345 0.51 -4.90 13.37
C SER A 345 1.81 -5.71 13.25
N ASP A 346 2.18 -6.20 12.09
CA ASP A 346 3.51 -6.77 11.83
C ASP A 346 4.63 -5.70 11.89
N GLY A 347 4.28 -4.42 11.91
CA GLY A 347 5.26 -3.33 11.96
C GLY A 347 6.15 -3.26 10.71
N LYS A 348 5.62 -3.60 9.54
CA LYS A 348 6.36 -3.52 8.27
C LYS A 348 6.76 -2.09 7.96
N LEU A 349 8.05 -1.92 7.66
CA LEU A 349 8.61 -0.64 7.22
C LEU A 349 8.86 -0.60 5.70
N THR A 350 8.32 -1.55 4.96
CA THR A 350 8.40 -1.55 3.50
C THR A 350 7.48 -0.48 2.91
N THR A 351 7.95 0.23 1.88
CA THR A 351 7.20 1.32 1.26
C THR A 351 7.36 1.32 -0.26
N ARG A 352 6.38 1.89 -0.97
CA ARG A 352 6.40 2.08 -2.44
C ARG A 352 6.92 3.45 -2.87
N ILE A 353 7.08 4.42 -1.95
CA ILE A 353 7.54 5.78 -2.27
C ILE A 353 9.05 5.89 -2.50
N GLY A 354 9.77 4.76 -2.52
CA GLY A 354 11.20 4.71 -2.79
C GLY A 354 12.03 4.68 -1.49
N ARG A 355 12.62 3.51 -1.20
CA ARG A 355 13.40 3.29 0.03
C ARG A 355 14.66 4.16 0.14
N ASN A 356 15.23 4.54 -1.00
CA ASN A 356 16.48 5.31 -1.04
C ASN A 356 16.25 6.84 -0.90
N GLY A 357 14.97 7.28 -0.84
CA GLY A 357 14.65 8.69 -0.59
C GLY A 357 15.12 9.13 0.80
N GLU A 358 15.68 10.32 0.92
CA GLU A 358 16.18 10.85 2.20
C GLU A 358 15.13 10.85 3.29
N GLN A 359 13.90 11.26 2.97
CA GLN A 359 12.79 11.25 3.92
C GLN A 359 12.49 9.86 4.48
N VAL A 360 12.61 8.79 3.67
CA VAL A 360 12.43 7.41 4.14
C VAL A 360 13.58 6.99 5.05
N LYS A 361 14.80 7.37 4.70
CA LYS A 361 15.97 7.15 5.56
C LYS A 361 15.83 7.89 6.91
N ASP A 362 15.31 9.10 6.89
CA ASP A 362 15.06 9.89 8.10
C ASP A 362 14.02 9.26 9.00
N VAL A 363 12.95 8.67 8.43
CA VAL A 363 11.97 7.88 9.19
C VAL A 363 12.66 6.69 9.88
N PHE A 364 13.52 5.95 9.17
CA PHE A 364 14.23 4.81 9.77
C PHE A 364 15.23 5.25 10.85
N LYS A 365 16.02 6.31 10.60
CA LYS A 365 16.93 6.90 11.58
C LYS A 365 16.19 7.36 12.84
N THR A 366 15.01 7.97 12.68
CA THR A 366 14.16 8.38 13.81
C THR A 366 13.65 7.17 14.61
N PHE A 367 13.26 6.07 13.95
CA PHE A 367 12.92 4.86 14.68
C PHE A 367 14.11 4.27 15.45
N VAL A 368 15.33 4.31 14.88
CA VAL A 368 16.55 3.86 15.57
C VAL A 368 16.86 4.76 16.78
N GLU A 369 16.71 6.07 16.62
CA GLU A 369 16.85 7.06 17.71
C GLU A 369 15.93 6.72 18.90
N PHE A 370 14.71 6.28 18.63
CA PHE A 370 13.76 5.88 19.68
C PHE A 370 13.85 4.42 20.09
N GLY A 371 14.90 3.69 19.69
CA GLY A 371 15.24 2.35 20.18
C GLY A 371 14.84 1.19 19.28
N ALA A 372 14.60 1.45 17.98
CA ALA A 372 14.57 0.37 16.99
C ALA A 372 15.98 -0.20 16.79
N PRO A 373 16.12 -1.49 16.46
CA PRO A 373 17.42 -2.07 16.14
C PRO A 373 18.01 -1.41 14.88
N PRO A 374 19.32 -1.06 14.89
CA PRO A 374 19.95 -0.36 13.76
C PRO A 374 19.95 -1.17 12.46
N GLU A 375 19.82 -2.48 12.54
CA GLU A 375 19.77 -3.40 11.39
C GLU A 375 18.59 -3.11 10.45
N ILE A 376 17.52 -2.42 10.92
CA ILE A 376 16.43 -1.99 10.05
C ILE A 376 16.89 -1.09 8.91
N LEU A 377 18.02 -0.39 9.09
CA LEU A 377 18.64 0.44 8.06
C LEU A 377 19.21 -0.39 6.90
N GLN A 378 19.61 -1.63 7.19
CA GLN A 378 20.28 -2.54 6.26
C GLN A 378 19.36 -3.67 5.76
N MET A 379 18.27 -3.99 6.47
CA MET A 379 17.32 -5.03 6.08
C MET A 379 16.59 -4.69 4.77
N GLY A 380 16.47 -5.66 3.85
CA GLY A 380 15.68 -5.52 2.61
C GLY A 380 14.18 -5.39 2.83
N LYS A 381 13.65 -6.10 3.82
CA LYS A 381 12.25 -6.08 4.25
C LYS A 381 12.18 -5.83 5.76
N PRO A 382 12.51 -4.60 6.24
CA PRO A 382 12.52 -4.34 7.68
C PRO A 382 11.13 -4.38 8.27
N HIS A 383 11.06 -4.90 9.50
CA HIS A 383 9.86 -4.89 10.32
C HIS A 383 10.26 -4.75 11.80
N LEU A 384 9.35 -4.24 12.61
CA LEU A 384 9.61 -4.01 14.03
C LEU A 384 8.88 -5.02 14.92
N GLY A 385 7.67 -5.40 14.56
CA GLY A 385 6.79 -6.17 15.43
C GLY A 385 6.18 -5.33 16.55
N THR A 386 5.09 -5.81 17.12
CA THR A 386 4.35 -5.09 18.17
C THR A 386 5.17 -4.83 19.42
N ASP A 387 5.97 -5.80 19.85
CA ASP A 387 6.80 -5.74 21.06
C ASP A 387 7.84 -4.61 21.05
N ARG A 388 8.41 -4.28 19.88
CA ARG A 388 9.36 -3.17 19.72
C ARG A 388 8.65 -1.84 19.56
N MET A 389 7.52 -1.82 18.84
CA MET A 389 6.75 -0.59 18.59
C MET A 389 6.31 0.10 19.87
N VAL A 390 5.86 -0.66 20.87
CA VAL A 390 5.45 -0.11 22.18
C VAL A 390 6.55 0.73 22.83
N LYS A 391 7.79 0.23 22.85
CA LYS A 391 8.95 0.93 23.42
C LYS A 391 9.31 2.18 22.61
N ILE A 392 9.32 2.07 21.30
CA ILE A 392 9.65 3.17 20.38
C ILE A 392 8.67 4.34 20.54
N LEU A 393 7.37 4.05 20.58
CA LEU A 393 6.34 5.06 20.72
C LEU A 393 6.41 5.78 22.05
N ARG A 394 6.60 5.06 23.15
CA ARG A 394 6.80 5.65 24.46
C ARG A 394 7.99 6.62 24.48
N ASN A 395 9.13 6.22 23.92
CA ASN A 395 10.32 7.08 23.86
C ASN A 395 10.08 8.31 23.00
N ALA A 396 9.38 8.16 21.86
CA ALA A 396 9.01 9.28 21.00
C ALA A 396 8.06 10.28 21.69
N ARG A 397 7.09 9.77 22.48
CA ARG A 397 6.20 10.60 23.29
C ARG A 397 6.97 11.43 24.33
N TYR A 398 7.84 10.81 25.12
CA TYR A 398 8.65 11.54 26.09
C TYR A 398 9.47 12.63 25.45
N HIS A 399 10.05 12.36 24.28
CA HIS A 399 10.79 13.38 23.52
C HIS A 399 9.90 14.54 23.07
N LEU A 400 8.66 14.28 22.62
CA LEU A 400 7.69 15.34 22.28
C LEU A 400 7.32 16.20 23.51
N GLU A 401 7.08 15.56 24.65
CA GLU A 401 6.76 16.24 25.92
C GLU A 401 7.92 17.11 26.38
N GLU A 402 9.17 16.61 26.30
CA GLU A 402 10.41 17.38 26.60
C GLU A 402 10.58 18.61 25.67
N MET A 403 10.15 18.50 24.41
CA MET A 403 10.13 19.62 23.48
C MET A 403 8.95 20.59 23.71
N GLY A 404 8.10 20.35 24.71
CA GLY A 404 6.99 21.23 25.07
C GLY A 404 5.72 21.04 24.23
N CYS A 405 5.56 19.90 23.56
CA CYS A 405 4.28 19.52 22.95
C CYS A 405 3.26 19.13 24.02
N GLU A 406 2.01 19.57 23.85
CA GLU A 406 0.91 19.16 24.70
C GLU A 406 0.18 17.97 24.05
N ILE A 407 0.08 16.85 24.76
CA ILE A 407 -0.58 15.63 24.26
C ILE A 407 -1.81 15.33 25.11
N MET A 408 -2.98 15.36 24.49
CA MET A 408 -4.27 15.08 25.11
C MET A 408 -4.72 13.68 24.70
N PHE A 409 -4.52 12.72 25.60
CA PHE A 409 -5.03 11.35 25.45
C PHE A 409 -6.46 11.23 25.97
N ASP A 410 -7.15 10.15 25.58
CA ASP A 410 -8.56 9.89 25.89
C ASP A 410 -9.48 11.05 25.45
N GLU A 411 -9.05 11.78 24.43
CA GLU A 411 -9.77 12.94 23.91
C GLU A 411 -10.11 12.75 22.43
N THR A 412 -11.38 12.72 22.10
CA THR A 412 -11.85 12.51 20.74
C THR A 412 -12.17 13.85 20.09
N CYS A 413 -11.57 14.15 18.95
CA CYS A 413 -11.99 15.25 18.10
C CYS A 413 -13.38 14.96 17.52
N ARG A 414 -14.37 15.79 17.86
CA ARG A 414 -15.74 15.70 17.39
C ARG A 414 -15.90 16.36 16.02
N ALA A 415 -15.40 17.59 15.87
CA ALA A 415 -15.52 18.38 14.65
C ALA A 415 -14.34 19.35 14.49
N VAL A 416 -14.09 19.75 13.26
CA VAL A 416 -13.24 20.91 12.93
C VAL A 416 -14.12 22.15 12.92
N ILE A 417 -13.69 23.21 13.59
CA ILE A 417 -14.40 24.50 13.55
C ILE A 417 -14.01 25.18 12.25
N VAL A 418 -15.00 25.42 11.40
CA VAL A 418 -14.79 26.06 10.09
C VAL A 418 -15.57 27.37 10.05
N GLU A 419 -14.87 28.48 9.88
CA GLU A 419 -15.41 29.81 9.70
C GLU A 419 -14.93 30.38 8.37
N ASP A 420 -15.79 30.86 7.53
CA ASP A 420 -15.48 31.45 6.20
C ASP A 420 -14.58 30.56 5.36
N ASN A 421 -14.87 29.25 5.28
CA ASN A 421 -14.06 28.22 4.61
C ASN A 421 -12.61 28.11 5.15
N LYS A 422 -12.41 28.37 6.43
CA LYS A 422 -11.13 28.33 7.10
C LYS A 422 -11.25 27.56 8.40
N ALA A 423 -10.40 26.58 8.62
CA ALA A 423 -10.29 25.92 9.92
C ALA A 423 -9.66 26.88 10.92
N VAL A 424 -10.34 27.09 12.04
CA VAL A 424 -9.92 27.99 13.14
C VAL A 424 -9.69 27.22 14.45
N GLY A 425 -10.01 25.96 14.51
CA GLY A 425 -9.84 25.12 15.69
C GLY A 425 -10.55 23.78 15.57
N VAL A 426 -10.71 23.12 16.69
CA VAL A 426 -11.46 21.86 16.82
C VAL A 426 -12.31 21.85 18.07
N THR A 427 -13.40 21.07 18.04
CA THR A 427 -14.19 20.71 19.23
C THR A 427 -13.97 19.24 19.55
N THR A 428 -14.03 18.89 20.83
CA THR A 428 -13.87 17.55 21.32
C THR A 428 -15.19 16.98 21.86
N GLU A 429 -15.26 15.65 22.05
CA GLU A 429 -16.43 15.02 22.65
C GLU A 429 -16.62 15.42 24.12
N SER A 430 -15.55 15.77 24.83
CA SER A 430 -15.63 16.30 26.20
C SER A 430 -16.15 17.76 26.27
N GLY A 431 -16.42 18.39 25.14
CA GLY A 431 -16.93 19.76 25.04
C GLY A 431 -15.85 20.84 25.04
N LYS A 432 -14.57 20.50 24.98
CA LYS A 432 -13.49 21.48 24.87
C LYS A 432 -13.44 22.07 23.47
N THR A 433 -13.19 23.37 23.39
CA THR A 433 -12.84 24.08 22.16
C THR A 433 -11.36 24.43 22.21
N ILE A 434 -10.65 24.16 21.13
CA ILE A 434 -9.20 24.42 21.01
C ILE A 434 -8.98 25.22 19.75
N ASP A 435 -8.66 26.49 19.92
CA ASP A 435 -8.37 27.41 18.82
C ASP A 435 -7.00 27.09 18.20
N ALA A 436 -6.90 27.21 16.87
CA ALA A 436 -5.68 26.90 16.15
C ALA A 436 -5.54 27.74 14.87
N GLU A 437 -4.32 28.16 14.58
CA GLU A 437 -3.98 28.76 13.30
C GLU A 437 -3.83 27.74 12.18
N ALA A 438 -3.65 26.44 12.51
CA ALA A 438 -3.67 25.33 11.56
C ALA A 438 -4.15 24.05 12.25
N VAL A 439 -4.96 23.27 11.54
CA VAL A 439 -5.46 21.96 11.97
C VAL A 439 -4.94 20.89 11.04
N VAL A 440 -4.26 19.87 11.59
CA VAL A 440 -3.73 18.72 10.88
C VAL A 440 -4.59 17.49 11.20
N LEU A 441 -5.24 16.90 10.20
CA LEU A 441 -6.06 15.71 10.37
C LEU A 441 -5.24 14.44 10.03
N ALA A 442 -4.82 13.72 11.07
CA ALA A 442 -4.04 12.48 10.98
C ALA A 442 -4.78 11.27 11.58
N THR A 443 -6.10 11.23 11.46
CA THR A 443 -7.04 10.40 12.24
C THR A 443 -7.10 8.92 11.86
N GLY A 444 -6.42 8.50 10.77
CA GLY A 444 -6.56 7.14 10.22
C GLY A 444 -7.92 6.90 9.57
N HIS A 445 -8.08 5.74 8.91
CA HIS A 445 -9.28 5.45 8.11
C HIS A 445 -10.46 4.86 8.91
N SER A 446 -10.26 4.54 10.20
CA SER A 446 -11.33 4.03 11.06
C SER A 446 -12.19 5.13 11.70
N SER A 447 -11.84 6.40 11.55
CA SER A 447 -12.55 7.56 12.14
C SER A 447 -13.80 7.93 11.35
N ARG A 448 -14.73 6.98 11.17
CA ARG A 448 -15.90 7.09 10.29
C ARG A 448 -16.82 8.27 10.65
N ALA A 449 -17.10 8.47 11.94
CA ALA A 449 -17.94 9.58 12.41
C ALA A 449 -17.34 10.96 12.03
N LEU A 450 -16.01 11.09 12.05
CA LEU A 450 -15.38 12.35 11.65
C LEU A 450 -15.51 12.60 10.13
N PHE A 451 -15.47 11.56 9.29
CA PHE A 451 -15.72 11.74 7.84
C PHE A 451 -17.16 12.16 7.57
N GLU A 452 -18.13 11.59 8.29
CA GLU A 452 -19.53 12.00 8.21
C GLU A 452 -19.71 13.48 8.65
N GLN A 453 -19.05 13.88 9.75
CA GLN A 453 -19.06 15.26 10.21
C GLN A 453 -18.41 16.22 9.21
N LEU A 454 -17.21 15.90 8.70
CA LEU A 454 -16.53 16.70 7.69
C LEU A 454 -17.37 16.88 6.40
N SER A 455 -18.10 15.83 6.01
CA SER A 455 -19.05 15.91 4.89
C SER A 455 -20.18 16.88 5.16
N ASN A 456 -20.75 16.86 6.37
CA ASN A 456 -21.83 17.77 6.79
C ASN A 456 -21.34 19.22 6.91
N ASP A 457 -20.09 19.43 7.31
CA ASP A 457 -19.43 20.73 7.41
C ASP A 457 -18.95 21.27 6.05
N GLY A 458 -19.23 20.55 4.95
CA GLY A 458 -18.92 20.96 3.58
C GLY A 458 -17.45 20.84 3.19
N VAL A 459 -16.62 20.13 3.96
CA VAL A 459 -15.25 19.79 3.55
C VAL A 459 -15.29 18.86 2.35
N LEU A 460 -14.51 19.16 1.32
CA LEU A 460 -14.52 18.39 0.08
C LEU A 460 -13.95 16.98 0.28
N LEU A 461 -14.82 15.98 0.18
CA LEU A 461 -14.50 14.56 0.23
C LEU A 461 -14.80 13.91 -1.12
N GLU A 462 -14.02 12.88 -1.46
CA GLU A 462 -14.21 12.04 -2.65
C GLU A 462 -14.22 10.57 -2.26
N PHE A 463 -14.99 9.75 -2.99
CA PHE A 463 -14.86 8.30 -2.91
C PHE A 463 -13.48 7.87 -3.38
N GLN A 464 -12.88 6.94 -2.66
CA GLN A 464 -11.64 6.29 -3.06
C GLN A 464 -11.85 4.78 -3.14
N SER A 465 -11.54 4.18 -4.29
CA SER A 465 -11.52 2.72 -4.40
C SER A 465 -10.59 2.13 -3.34
N PHE A 466 -11.10 1.13 -2.65
CA PHE A 466 -10.39 0.45 -1.56
C PHE A 466 -10.39 -1.06 -1.81
N ALA A 467 -9.75 -1.82 -0.93
CA ALA A 467 -9.78 -3.27 -1.00
C ALA A 467 -10.55 -3.84 0.19
N SER A 468 -11.31 -4.91 -0.05
CA SER A 468 -12.07 -5.63 0.96
C SER A 468 -12.12 -7.10 0.62
N GLY A 469 -12.27 -7.96 1.61
CA GLY A 469 -12.33 -9.40 1.44
C GLY A 469 -12.17 -10.15 2.76
N PHE A 470 -11.32 -11.13 2.74
CA PHE A 470 -11.09 -12.10 3.79
C PHE A 470 -9.65 -12.05 4.30
N ARG A 471 -9.38 -12.77 5.38
CA ARG A 471 -8.02 -13.09 5.81
C ARG A 471 -7.82 -14.60 5.77
N ILE A 472 -6.85 -15.04 4.96
CA ILE A 472 -6.50 -16.44 4.81
C ILE A 472 -5.32 -16.76 5.74
N GLU A 473 -5.42 -17.87 6.47
CA GLU A 473 -4.42 -18.39 7.40
C GLU A 473 -3.93 -19.75 6.96
N HIS A 474 -2.62 -19.98 7.10
CA HIS A 474 -1.94 -21.23 6.76
C HIS A 474 -1.02 -21.66 7.89
N PRO A 475 -0.70 -22.96 8.04
CA PRO A 475 0.47 -23.39 8.79
C PRO A 475 1.73 -22.72 8.23
N GLN A 476 2.54 -22.10 9.08
CA GLN A 476 3.76 -21.43 8.63
C GLN A 476 4.77 -22.43 8.04
N GLU A 477 4.78 -23.65 8.53
CA GLU A 477 5.66 -24.73 8.05
C GLU A 477 5.40 -25.04 6.57
N LEU A 478 4.14 -25.19 6.16
CA LEU A 478 3.74 -25.35 4.77
C LEU A 478 4.36 -24.26 3.87
N LEU A 479 4.31 -23.02 4.31
CA LEU A 479 4.86 -21.92 3.53
C LEU A 479 6.40 -21.93 3.49
N ASN A 480 7.05 -22.32 4.58
CA ASN A 480 8.50 -22.48 4.61
C ASN A 480 8.95 -23.56 3.62
N GLU A 481 8.29 -24.70 3.58
CA GLU A 481 8.56 -25.80 2.65
C GLU A 481 8.31 -25.37 1.19
N LEU A 482 7.19 -24.73 0.92
CA LEU A 482 6.86 -24.24 -0.43
C LEU A 482 7.87 -23.21 -0.95
N GLN A 483 8.39 -22.36 -0.07
CA GLN A 483 9.32 -21.30 -0.47
C GLN A 483 10.77 -21.78 -0.51
N TYR A 484 11.22 -22.52 0.48
CA TYR A 484 12.63 -22.86 0.68
C TYR A 484 12.99 -24.32 0.33
N GLY A 485 11.99 -25.20 0.22
CA GLY A 485 12.18 -26.64 0.13
C GLY A 485 12.63 -27.23 1.47
N ASP A 486 12.59 -28.56 1.58
CA ASP A 486 12.78 -29.31 2.84
C ASP A 486 14.11 -29.01 3.56
N ARG A 487 15.17 -28.75 2.80
CA ARG A 487 16.50 -28.47 3.34
C ARG A 487 16.50 -27.17 4.17
N PHE A 488 16.14 -26.06 3.55
CA PHE A 488 16.23 -24.74 4.18
C PHE A 488 15.01 -24.39 5.05
N ALA A 489 13.86 -25.07 4.85
CA ALA A 489 12.69 -24.89 5.69
C ALA A 489 12.99 -25.19 7.17
N LYS A 490 13.81 -26.23 7.44
CA LYS A 490 14.25 -26.60 8.80
C LYS A 490 15.13 -25.52 9.46
N GLU A 491 15.90 -24.77 8.66
CA GLU A 491 16.78 -23.71 9.14
C GLU A 491 16.04 -22.41 9.52
N VAL A 492 14.70 -22.35 9.34
CA VAL A 492 13.86 -21.24 9.80
C VAL A 492 13.67 -21.25 11.33
N GLU A 493 13.58 -22.44 11.94
CA GLU A 493 13.51 -22.65 13.40
C GLU A 493 12.53 -21.70 14.10
N ARG A 494 11.32 -21.55 13.55
CA ARG A 494 10.30 -20.64 14.07
C ARG A 494 10.84 -19.21 14.26
N GLY A 495 11.55 -18.70 13.26
CA GLY A 495 12.08 -17.34 13.24
C GLY A 495 13.40 -17.13 13.98
N LYS A 496 13.94 -18.16 14.67
CA LYS A 496 15.22 -18.09 15.39
C LYS A 496 16.41 -18.53 14.52
N GLY A 497 16.15 -19.29 13.47
CA GLY A 497 17.18 -19.87 12.59
C GLY A 497 17.81 -18.87 11.64
N ARG A 498 18.71 -19.39 10.80
CA ARG A 498 19.51 -18.60 9.85
C ARG A 498 18.67 -18.06 8.68
N ILE A 499 17.62 -18.76 8.28
CA ILE A 499 16.72 -18.39 7.20
C ILE A 499 15.52 -17.61 7.76
N PRO A 500 15.10 -16.51 7.12
CA PRO A 500 13.93 -15.77 7.57
C PRO A 500 12.66 -16.61 7.40
N VAL A 501 11.65 -16.32 8.22
CA VAL A 501 10.32 -16.94 8.08
C VAL A 501 9.76 -16.63 6.70
N ALA A 502 9.20 -17.63 6.00
CA ALA A 502 8.70 -17.50 4.64
C ALA A 502 7.56 -16.49 4.55
N ASP A 503 7.63 -15.64 3.53
CA ASP A 503 6.60 -14.69 3.18
C ASP A 503 6.21 -14.85 1.70
N TYR A 504 5.00 -14.49 1.34
CA TYR A 504 4.54 -14.53 -0.04
C TYR A 504 3.83 -13.26 -0.47
N ARG A 505 3.75 -13.09 -1.78
CA ARG A 505 2.93 -12.09 -2.43
C ARG A 505 2.31 -12.68 -3.69
N VAL A 506 1.00 -12.84 -3.69
CA VAL A 506 0.21 -13.31 -4.84
C VAL A 506 -0.74 -12.22 -5.31
N ALA A 507 -0.97 -12.15 -6.60
CA ALA A 507 -1.91 -11.22 -7.20
C ALA A 507 -2.42 -11.78 -8.54
N HIS A 508 -3.69 -11.56 -8.80
CA HIS A 508 -4.32 -11.85 -10.08
C HIS A 508 -5.23 -10.69 -10.47
N THR A 509 -5.16 -10.28 -11.73
CA THR A 509 -6.08 -9.27 -12.28
C THR A 509 -6.91 -9.92 -13.38
N ASN A 510 -8.22 -9.92 -13.20
CA ASN A 510 -9.14 -10.37 -14.23
C ASN A 510 -9.14 -9.33 -15.38
N LYS A 511 -8.91 -9.81 -16.60
CA LYS A 511 -8.80 -8.94 -17.78
C LYS A 511 -10.17 -8.44 -18.28
N ALA A 512 -11.26 -9.10 -17.90
CA ALA A 512 -12.60 -8.75 -18.39
C ALA A 512 -13.13 -7.46 -17.76
N ASP A 513 -12.96 -7.32 -16.44
CA ASP A 513 -13.48 -6.22 -15.64
C ASP A 513 -12.36 -5.37 -14.97
N ASN A 514 -11.09 -5.73 -15.24
CA ASN A 514 -9.90 -5.13 -14.64
C ASN A 514 -9.91 -5.16 -13.09
N ARG A 515 -10.54 -6.19 -12.51
CA ARG A 515 -10.62 -6.39 -11.06
C ARG A 515 -9.40 -7.16 -10.57
N GLY A 516 -8.70 -6.57 -9.63
CA GLY A 516 -7.53 -7.19 -8.98
C GLY A 516 -7.94 -7.93 -7.71
N VAL A 517 -7.43 -9.15 -7.53
CA VAL A 517 -7.45 -9.87 -6.26
C VAL A 517 -6.01 -10.13 -5.86
N PHE A 518 -5.66 -9.88 -4.61
CA PHE A 518 -4.27 -9.94 -4.17
C PHE A 518 -4.12 -10.23 -2.68
N SER A 519 -2.94 -10.76 -2.33
CA SER A 519 -2.52 -10.85 -0.92
C SER A 519 -2.19 -9.46 -0.38
N PHE A 520 -2.72 -9.13 0.78
CA PHE A 520 -2.50 -7.86 1.44
C PHE A 520 -1.94 -8.06 2.85
N CYS A 521 -0.95 -7.26 3.22
CA CYS A 521 -0.36 -7.24 4.56
C CYS A 521 -0.10 -8.65 5.13
N MET A 522 0.54 -9.54 4.33
CA MET A 522 0.90 -10.89 4.77
C MET A 522 1.78 -10.83 6.03
N CYS A 523 1.39 -11.54 7.09
CA CYS A 523 2.06 -11.60 8.38
C CYS A 523 2.65 -12.99 8.60
N PRO A 524 3.92 -13.22 8.23
CA PRO A 524 4.57 -14.50 8.47
C PRO A 524 4.82 -14.71 9.97
N GLY A 525 4.66 -15.93 10.45
CA GLY A 525 4.80 -16.25 11.87
C GLY A 525 3.94 -15.35 12.78
N GLY A 526 2.77 -14.97 12.29
CA GLY A 526 1.86 -14.01 12.92
C GLY A 526 0.57 -14.64 13.43
N GLN A 527 -0.36 -13.80 13.80
CA GLN A 527 -1.70 -14.20 14.27
C GLN A 527 -2.76 -13.23 13.74
N ILE A 528 -3.99 -13.72 13.62
CA ILE A 528 -5.16 -12.91 13.30
C ILE A 528 -5.66 -12.24 14.57
N VAL A 529 -6.05 -10.97 14.46
CA VAL A 529 -6.50 -10.15 15.59
C VAL A 529 -7.77 -9.39 15.25
N PRO A 530 -8.66 -9.13 16.22
CA PRO A 530 -9.83 -8.29 16.03
C PRO A 530 -9.43 -6.83 15.89
N THR A 531 -9.88 -6.18 14.81
CA THR A 531 -9.72 -4.74 14.59
C THR A 531 -11.07 -4.02 14.59
N SER A 532 -12.05 -4.62 15.22
CA SER A 532 -13.36 -4.03 15.48
C SER A 532 -13.22 -2.77 16.34
N THR A 533 -14.05 -1.77 16.05
CA THR A 533 -14.20 -0.55 16.85
C THR A 533 -15.58 -0.46 17.51
N ASN A 534 -16.46 -1.41 17.17
CA ASN A 534 -17.79 -1.63 17.70
C ASN A 534 -18.02 -3.14 17.81
N VAL A 535 -18.66 -3.61 18.85
CA VAL A 535 -18.94 -5.05 19.07
C VAL A 535 -19.88 -5.67 18.05
N HIS A 536 -20.71 -4.84 17.40
CA HIS A 536 -21.64 -5.26 16.36
C HIS A 536 -21.06 -5.14 14.93
N GLU A 537 -19.83 -4.68 14.80
CA GLU A 537 -19.14 -4.49 13.51
C GLU A 537 -17.82 -5.26 13.55
N LEU A 538 -17.87 -6.54 13.15
CA LEU A 538 -16.72 -7.42 13.18
C LEU A 538 -15.73 -7.04 12.07
N CYS A 539 -14.47 -6.86 12.42
CA CYS A 539 -13.38 -6.69 11.48
C CYS A 539 -12.11 -7.33 12.05
N ILE A 540 -11.31 -7.90 11.18
CA ILE A 540 -10.05 -8.54 11.55
C ILE A 540 -8.88 -8.00 10.73
N ASN A 541 -7.67 -8.18 11.28
CA ASN A 541 -6.40 -7.95 10.59
C ASN A 541 -5.35 -8.93 11.11
N GLY A 542 -4.11 -8.81 10.69
CA GLY A 542 -2.99 -9.62 11.16
C GLY A 542 -1.96 -8.80 11.91
N MET A 543 -1.31 -9.45 12.87
CA MET A 543 -0.14 -8.90 13.57
C MET A 543 0.94 -9.96 13.73
N SER A 544 2.16 -9.54 14.01
CA SER A 544 3.22 -10.43 14.47
C SER A 544 4.12 -9.73 15.50
N PHE A 545 4.83 -10.54 16.26
CA PHE A 545 5.94 -10.08 17.09
C PHE A 545 7.23 -9.98 16.24
N SER A 546 8.24 -9.31 16.77
CA SER A 546 9.51 -9.09 16.06
C SER A 546 10.20 -10.40 15.63
N ARG A 547 10.02 -11.48 16.34
CA ARG A 547 10.59 -12.81 16.03
C ARG A 547 9.79 -13.63 15.03
N ARG A 548 8.50 -13.27 14.76
CA ARG A 548 7.63 -14.01 13.84
C ARG A 548 7.59 -15.52 14.13
N GLN A 549 7.38 -15.88 15.39
CA GLN A 549 7.55 -17.26 15.89
C GLN A 549 6.24 -18.06 16.02
N SER A 550 5.11 -17.52 15.55
CA SER A 550 3.82 -18.22 15.56
C SER A 550 3.85 -19.45 14.64
N LEU A 551 2.99 -20.42 14.91
CA LEU A 551 2.80 -21.59 14.05
C LEU A 551 2.09 -21.24 12.74
N TRP A 552 1.45 -20.08 12.66
CA TRP A 552 0.62 -19.65 11.55
C TRP A 552 1.25 -18.49 10.80
N ALA A 553 0.85 -18.40 9.56
CA ALA A 553 1.04 -17.25 8.69
C ALA A 553 -0.33 -16.81 8.17
N ASN A 554 -0.57 -15.52 8.05
CA ASN A 554 -1.85 -15.04 7.55
C ASN A 554 -1.69 -13.85 6.61
N SER A 555 -2.68 -13.64 5.75
CA SER A 555 -2.67 -12.54 4.77
C SER A 555 -4.09 -12.11 4.46
N GLY A 556 -4.33 -10.83 4.26
CA GLY A 556 -5.53 -10.39 3.57
C GLY A 556 -5.62 -11.05 2.19
N LEU A 557 -6.78 -11.55 1.85
CA LEU A 557 -7.18 -12.05 0.53
C LEU A 557 -8.30 -11.12 0.03
N VAL A 558 -7.92 -10.06 -0.65
CA VAL A 558 -8.81 -8.93 -0.88
C VAL A 558 -8.95 -8.60 -2.36
N THR A 559 -10.09 -8.02 -2.70
CA THR A 559 -10.39 -7.52 -4.05
C THR A 559 -10.67 -6.03 -4.04
N ASN A 560 -10.45 -5.38 -5.18
CA ASN A 560 -10.79 -3.96 -5.33
C ASN A 560 -12.30 -3.76 -5.30
N VAL A 561 -12.74 -2.84 -4.45
CA VAL A 561 -14.12 -2.35 -4.35
C VAL A 561 -14.18 -0.97 -5.01
N LYS A 562 -15.12 -0.80 -5.93
CA LYS A 562 -15.34 0.41 -6.70
C LYS A 562 -16.63 1.10 -6.24
N LEU A 563 -16.87 2.31 -6.72
CA LEU A 563 -18.06 3.08 -6.34
C LEU A 563 -19.36 2.34 -6.70
N GLU A 564 -19.41 1.74 -7.89
CA GLU A 564 -20.55 0.97 -8.35
C GLU A 564 -20.89 -0.25 -7.47
N ASP A 565 -19.90 -0.85 -6.83
CA ASP A 565 -20.09 -1.98 -5.90
C ASP A 565 -20.75 -1.52 -4.59
N CYS A 566 -20.72 -0.23 -4.29
CA CYS A 566 -21.20 0.37 -3.04
C CYS A 566 -22.58 1.02 -3.18
N ALA A 567 -23.12 1.15 -4.39
CA ALA A 567 -24.35 1.91 -4.64
C ALA A 567 -25.55 1.40 -3.82
N SER A 568 -25.76 0.08 -3.73
CA SER A 568 -26.86 -0.53 -2.99
C SER A 568 -26.74 -0.45 -1.46
N PHE A 569 -25.63 0.08 -0.95
CA PHE A 569 -25.35 0.19 0.49
C PHE A 569 -25.52 1.62 1.02
N ASN A 570 -25.96 2.55 0.19
CA ASN A 570 -26.10 3.95 0.55
C ASN A 570 -27.33 4.56 -0.10
N ASP A 571 -28.35 4.84 0.67
CA ASP A 571 -29.59 5.49 0.21
C ASP A 571 -29.34 6.91 -0.30
N GLU A 572 -28.30 7.60 0.21
CA GLU A 572 -27.84 8.92 -0.24
C GLU A 572 -26.72 8.83 -1.31
N HIS A 573 -26.62 7.72 -2.04
CA HIS A 573 -25.52 7.48 -2.98
C HIS A 573 -25.35 8.57 -4.03
N GLU A 574 -26.43 9.13 -4.54
CA GLU A 574 -26.41 10.17 -5.56
C GLU A 574 -25.91 11.52 -4.99
N THR A 575 -26.23 11.84 -3.73
CA THR A 575 -25.87 13.10 -3.09
C THR A 575 -24.58 13.03 -2.29
N LYS A 576 -24.29 11.87 -1.67
CA LYS A 576 -23.10 11.62 -0.84
C LYS A 576 -22.34 10.36 -1.29
N PRO A 577 -21.93 10.26 -2.57
CA PRO A 577 -21.25 9.05 -3.08
C PRO A 577 -19.94 8.77 -2.34
N HIS A 578 -19.29 9.78 -1.78
CA HIS A 578 -18.05 9.66 -1.02
C HIS A 578 -18.20 8.87 0.29
N LEU A 579 -19.41 8.73 0.84
CA LEU A 579 -19.69 7.95 2.05
C LEU A 579 -20.03 6.46 1.74
N SER A 580 -20.36 6.13 0.50
CA SER A 580 -20.84 4.79 0.11
C SER A 580 -19.87 3.67 0.51
N GLY A 581 -18.55 3.92 0.42
CA GLY A 581 -17.55 2.93 0.83
C GLY A 581 -17.52 2.67 2.33
N ILE A 582 -17.79 3.69 3.16
CA ILE A 582 -17.91 3.53 4.62
C ILE A 582 -19.12 2.67 4.97
N LEU A 583 -20.26 2.92 4.32
CA LEU A 583 -21.49 2.18 4.54
C LEU A 583 -21.38 0.74 4.08
N PHE A 584 -20.75 0.51 2.91
CA PHE A 584 -20.39 -0.84 2.45
C PHE A 584 -19.58 -1.61 3.49
N GLN A 585 -18.49 -1.03 4.01
CA GLN A 585 -17.65 -1.67 5.01
C GLN A 585 -18.46 -2.00 6.27
N ARG A 586 -19.29 -1.05 6.76
CA ARG A 586 -20.11 -1.21 7.97
C ARG A 586 -21.12 -2.35 7.82
N GLU A 587 -21.76 -2.46 6.66
CA GLU A 587 -22.73 -3.52 6.42
C GLU A 587 -22.08 -4.90 6.33
N ILE A 588 -20.95 -5.04 5.65
CA ILE A 588 -20.18 -6.29 5.61
C ILE A 588 -19.72 -6.69 7.04
N GLU A 589 -19.25 -5.74 7.83
CA GLU A 589 -18.81 -5.97 9.21
C GLU A 589 -19.97 -6.44 10.11
N ARG A 590 -21.19 -5.89 9.93
CA ARG A 590 -22.41 -6.30 10.63
C ARG A 590 -22.86 -7.69 10.23
N LYS A 591 -22.92 -7.97 8.94
CA LYS A 591 -23.24 -9.32 8.43
C LYS A 591 -22.28 -10.37 8.97
N ALA A 592 -20.98 -10.07 8.99
CA ALA A 592 -19.99 -10.98 9.53
C ALA A 592 -20.16 -11.21 11.03
N ALA A 593 -20.51 -10.17 11.81
CA ALA A 593 -20.80 -10.31 13.23
C ALA A 593 -21.99 -11.25 13.48
N VAL A 594 -23.04 -11.15 12.67
CA VAL A 594 -24.20 -12.06 12.74
C VAL A 594 -23.82 -13.48 12.36
N LEU A 595 -23.06 -13.69 11.27
CA LEU A 595 -22.59 -15.02 10.85
C LEU A 595 -21.72 -15.69 11.92
N GLY A 596 -20.86 -14.92 12.58
CA GLY A 596 -20.02 -15.39 13.68
C GLY A 596 -20.82 -15.71 14.95
N GLY A 597 -22.08 -15.25 15.06
CA GLY A 597 -22.93 -15.45 16.22
C GLY A 597 -22.74 -14.38 17.31
N GLY A 598 -22.09 -13.26 16.99
CA GLY A 598 -21.83 -12.15 17.92
C GLY A 598 -20.54 -12.36 18.73
N ASP A 599 -20.35 -11.51 19.72
CA ASP A 599 -19.28 -11.60 20.72
C ASP A 599 -17.86 -11.65 20.14
N LEU A 600 -17.65 -11.01 18.97
CA LEU A 600 -16.41 -10.98 18.23
C LEU A 600 -15.88 -12.35 17.78
N THR A 601 -16.71 -13.38 17.78
CA THR A 601 -16.40 -14.67 17.18
C THR A 601 -16.35 -14.53 15.66
N VAL A 602 -15.33 -15.07 15.01
CA VAL A 602 -15.09 -14.87 13.58
C VAL A 602 -15.70 -16.02 12.78
N PRO A 603 -16.54 -15.72 11.78
CA PRO A 603 -17.00 -16.74 10.83
C PRO A 603 -15.85 -17.19 9.93
N VAL A 604 -15.72 -18.51 9.74
CA VAL A 604 -14.64 -19.15 8.99
C VAL A 604 -15.15 -20.23 8.03
N GLN A 605 -14.33 -20.50 7.02
CA GLN A 605 -14.53 -21.58 6.06
C GLN A 605 -13.18 -22.06 5.55
N THR A 606 -12.95 -23.36 5.32
CA THR A 606 -11.70 -23.78 4.69
C THR A 606 -11.64 -23.22 3.26
N ALA A 607 -10.44 -22.93 2.77
CA ALA A 607 -10.30 -22.39 1.41
C ALA A 607 -10.79 -23.39 0.36
N HIS A 608 -10.65 -24.68 0.63
CA HIS A 608 -11.16 -25.76 -0.20
C HIS A 608 -12.70 -25.70 -0.30
N ASP A 609 -13.40 -25.63 0.84
CA ASP A 609 -14.86 -25.64 0.89
C ASP A 609 -15.47 -24.35 0.36
N PHE A 610 -14.79 -23.20 0.58
CA PHE A 610 -15.14 -21.92 -0.03
C PHE A 610 -15.11 -21.98 -1.56
N LEU A 611 -14.16 -22.71 -2.16
CA LEU A 611 -14.09 -22.92 -3.60
C LEU A 611 -15.22 -23.83 -4.13
N LEU A 612 -15.74 -24.73 -3.28
CA LEU A 612 -16.85 -25.63 -3.60
C LEU A 612 -18.22 -25.00 -3.32
N GLY A 613 -18.27 -23.89 -2.56
CA GLY A 613 -19.51 -23.25 -2.11
C GLY A 613 -20.25 -24.09 -1.06
N VAL A 614 -19.52 -24.84 -0.22
CA VAL A 614 -20.10 -25.68 0.84
C VAL A 614 -19.59 -25.23 2.20
N VAL A 615 -20.46 -25.28 3.22
CA VAL A 615 -20.08 -24.97 4.60
C VAL A 615 -19.11 -26.03 5.13
N SER A 616 -18.03 -25.61 5.77
CA SER A 616 -17.07 -26.54 6.37
C SER A 616 -17.66 -27.25 7.59
N ASP A 617 -17.33 -28.53 7.78
CA ASP A 617 -17.68 -29.23 9.00
C ASP A 617 -16.87 -28.65 10.20
N GLU A 618 -17.58 -28.16 11.19
CA GLU A 618 -16.99 -27.49 12.36
C GLU A 618 -15.99 -28.37 13.15
N LYS A 619 -16.23 -29.69 13.14
CA LYS A 619 -15.35 -30.65 13.83
C LYS A 619 -14.03 -30.90 13.10
N SER A 620 -13.99 -30.64 11.81
CA SER A 620 -12.81 -30.83 10.97
C SER A 620 -12.06 -29.54 10.63
N LEU A 621 -12.49 -28.40 11.20
CA LEU A 621 -11.80 -27.13 11.01
C LEU A 621 -10.35 -27.21 11.51
N PRO A 622 -9.37 -26.69 10.75
CA PRO A 622 -8.00 -26.55 11.25
C PRO A 622 -7.96 -25.56 12.42
N SER A 623 -6.94 -25.70 13.25
CA SER A 623 -6.70 -24.75 14.35
C SER A 623 -6.38 -23.35 13.79
N SER A 624 -6.79 -22.32 14.53
CA SER A 624 -6.58 -20.93 14.14
C SER A 624 -5.81 -20.14 15.21
N SER A 625 -5.09 -19.13 14.76
CA SER A 625 -4.43 -18.16 15.64
C SER A 625 -5.39 -17.15 16.27
N TYR A 626 -6.63 -17.06 15.80
CA TYR A 626 -7.61 -16.11 16.31
C TYR A 626 -8.15 -16.52 17.68
N ARG A 627 -7.89 -15.70 18.69
CA ARG A 627 -8.07 -16.08 20.10
C ARG A 627 -9.49 -15.91 20.65
N LEU A 628 -10.36 -15.16 19.95
CA LEU A 628 -11.73 -14.92 20.42
C LEU A 628 -12.74 -15.95 19.88
N GLY A 629 -12.27 -17.06 19.30
CA GLY A 629 -13.11 -18.15 18.81
C GLY A 629 -13.50 -17.98 17.33
N ILE A 630 -13.68 -19.11 16.70
CA ILE A 630 -14.09 -19.24 15.29
C ILE A 630 -15.39 -20.03 15.22
N LYS A 631 -16.16 -19.81 14.16
CA LYS A 631 -17.42 -20.55 13.88
C LYS A 631 -17.52 -20.82 12.39
N SER A 632 -17.85 -22.05 12.05
CA SER A 632 -18.12 -22.41 10.65
C SER A 632 -19.31 -21.65 10.10
N ALA A 633 -19.17 -21.06 8.91
CA ALA A 633 -20.23 -20.34 8.23
C ALA A 633 -20.01 -20.33 6.71
N ASP A 634 -21.08 -20.07 5.94
CA ASP A 634 -20.98 -19.85 4.51
C ASP A 634 -20.50 -18.42 4.22
N LEU A 635 -19.22 -18.29 3.95
CA LEU A 635 -18.60 -16.99 3.64
C LEU A 635 -18.92 -16.52 2.21
N THR A 636 -19.47 -17.38 1.35
CA THR A 636 -19.84 -16.98 -0.02
C THR A 636 -21.01 -16.01 -0.05
N THR A 637 -21.80 -15.95 1.01
CA THR A 637 -22.97 -15.06 1.17
C THR A 637 -22.62 -13.66 1.69
N LEU A 638 -21.39 -13.45 2.17
CA LEU A 638 -21.02 -12.21 2.85
C LEU A 638 -20.89 -11.02 1.92
N TYR A 639 -20.25 -11.20 0.78
CA TYR A 639 -20.01 -10.16 -0.22
C TYR A 639 -20.97 -10.28 -1.41
N PRO A 640 -21.17 -9.20 -2.20
CA PRO A 640 -21.83 -9.30 -3.50
C PRO A 640 -21.21 -10.42 -4.35
N GLN A 641 -22.06 -11.18 -5.05
CA GLN A 641 -21.69 -12.42 -5.74
C GLN A 641 -20.48 -12.23 -6.67
N HIS A 642 -20.42 -11.14 -7.46
CA HIS A 642 -19.34 -10.87 -8.39
C HIS A 642 -17.98 -10.65 -7.71
N LEU A 643 -17.95 -10.13 -6.45
CA LEU A 643 -16.73 -10.00 -5.65
C LEU A 643 -16.29 -11.35 -5.11
N THR A 644 -17.22 -12.17 -4.63
CA THR A 644 -16.98 -13.54 -4.16
C THR A 644 -16.42 -14.40 -5.29
N GLU A 645 -17.02 -14.39 -6.47
CA GLU A 645 -16.57 -15.11 -7.65
C GLU A 645 -15.17 -14.70 -8.11
N ALA A 646 -14.86 -13.39 -8.05
CA ALA A 646 -13.52 -12.88 -8.37
C ALA A 646 -12.47 -13.46 -7.41
N ILE A 647 -12.77 -13.53 -6.11
CA ILE A 647 -11.88 -14.09 -5.08
C ILE A 647 -11.71 -15.60 -5.29
N GLN A 648 -12.80 -16.36 -5.52
CA GLN A 648 -12.74 -17.79 -5.80
C GLN A 648 -11.91 -18.11 -7.05
N PHE A 649 -12.09 -17.32 -8.11
CA PHE A 649 -11.29 -17.47 -9.33
C PHE A 649 -9.80 -17.24 -9.08
N ALA A 650 -9.46 -16.20 -8.34
CA ALA A 650 -8.08 -15.88 -8.00
C ALA A 650 -7.45 -16.95 -7.10
N LEU A 651 -8.18 -17.47 -6.11
CA LEU A 651 -7.74 -18.58 -5.24
C LEU A 651 -7.29 -19.79 -6.06
N LYS A 652 -8.08 -20.20 -7.08
CA LYS A 652 -7.71 -21.29 -8.00
C LYS A 652 -6.42 -21.02 -8.76
N LYS A 653 -6.08 -19.73 -9.01
CA LYS A 653 -4.82 -19.33 -9.64
C LYS A 653 -3.66 -19.31 -8.65
N PHE A 654 -3.92 -18.89 -7.42
CA PHE A 654 -2.90 -18.87 -6.36
C PHE A 654 -2.50 -20.28 -5.95
N ASP A 655 -3.45 -21.21 -5.87
CA ASP A 655 -3.17 -22.61 -5.60
C ASP A 655 -2.28 -23.27 -6.67
N LYS A 656 -2.47 -22.90 -7.95
CA LYS A 656 -1.56 -23.32 -9.02
C LYS A 656 -0.13 -22.76 -8.91
N GLN A 657 0.02 -21.59 -8.30
CA GLN A 657 1.34 -20.95 -8.08
C GLN A 657 2.00 -21.50 -6.81
N MET A 658 1.21 -21.84 -5.82
CA MET A 658 1.61 -22.31 -4.50
C MET A 658 0.71 -23.50 -4.13
N PRO A 659 1.07 -24.73 -4.53
CA PRO A 659 0.23 -25.91 -4.27
C PRO A 659 -0.10 -26.07 -2.79
N GLY A 660 -1.39 -26.23 -2.46
CA GLY A 660 -1.90 -26.29 -1.08
C GLY A 660 -2.34 -24.92 -0.52
N TYR A 661 -2.15 -23.82 -1.26
CA TYR A 661 -2.60 -22.48 -0.84
C TYR A 661 -4.12 -22.42 -0.61
N ALA A 662 -4.90 -23.13 -1.41
CA ALA A 662 -6.36 -23.26 -1.26
C ALA A 662 -6.77 -24.65 -0.79
N GLY A 663 -5.94 -25.31 0.02
CA GLY A 663 -6.18 -26.63 0.58
C GLY A 663 -7.14 -26.62 1.79
N LYS A 664 -7.34 -27.80 2.37
CA LYS A 664 -8.15 -27.96 3.58
C LYS A 664 -7.50 -27.38 4.85
N GLU A 665 -6.19 -27.24 4.86
CA GLU A 665 -5.43 -26.64 5.97
C GLU A 665 -5.41 -25.11 5.91
N ALA A 666 -5.81 -24.52 4.80
CA ALA A 666 -5.96 -23.09 4.63
C ALA A 666 -7.33 -22.64 5.14
N LEU A 667 -7.36 -21.77 6.14
CA LEU A 667 -8.59 -21.29 6.77
C LEU A 667 -8.86 -19.82 6.40
N ILE A 668 -10.03 -19.56 5.83
CA ILE A 668 -10.49 -18.21 5.49
C ILE A 668 -11.30 -17.68 6.67
N HIS A 669 -10.95 -16.49 7.13
CA HIS A 669 -11.61 -15.74 8.21
C HIS A 669 -12.26 -14.49 7.63
N ALA A 670 -13.41 -14.07 8.14
CA ALA A 670 -14.14 -12.92 7.63
C ALA A 670 -14.52 -11.93 8.75
N PRO A 671 -14.54 -10.61 8.38
CA PRO A 671 -14.06 -9.98 7.15
C PRO A 671 -12.79 -9.15 7.36
N GLU A 672 -12.04 -8.87 6.31
CA GLU A 672 -11.03 -7.80 6.30
C GLU A 672 -11.51 -6.67 5.39
N THR A 673 -12.08 -5.61 5.98
CA THR A 673 -12.70 -4.48 5.28
C THR A 673 -11.87 -3.22 5.33
N ARG A 674 -10.95 -3.11 6.32
CA ARG A 674 -10.21 -1.89 6.64
C ARG A 674 -8.77 -1.93 6.12
N THR A 675 -8.58 -2.29 4.84
CA THR A 675 -7.25 -2.35 4.20
C THR A 675 -6.71 -0.97 3.82
N SER A 676 -7.59 -0.03 3.49
CA SER A 676 -7.28 1.35 3.12
C SER A 676 -8.51 2.25 3.29
N SER A 677 -8.32 3.56 3.24
CA SER A 677 -9.43 4.52 3.35
C SER A 677 -10.36 4.42 2.14
N PRO A 678 -11.68 4.28 2.34
CA PRO A 678 -12.68 4.39 1.28
C PRO A 678 -13.02 5.82 0.89
N VAL A 679 -12.47 6.80 1.63
CA VAL A 679 -12.69 8.24 1.45
C VAL A 679 -11.36 8.94 1.29
N ARG A 680 -11.33 9.96 0.44
CA ARG A 680 -10.24 10.91 0.31
C ARG A 680 -10.71 12.29 0.74
N ILE A 681 -9.98 12.93 1.65
CA ILE A 681 -10.15 14.36 1.95
C ILE A 681 -9.31 15.13 0.94
N VAL A 682 -9.96 15.80 -0.01
CA VAL A 682 -9.27 16.40 -1.16
C VAL A 682 -8.36 17.55 -0.73
N ARG A 683 -7.09 17.49 -1.09
CA ARG A 683 -6.09 18.52 -0.77
C ARG A 683 -5.33 18.99 -2.00
N ASN A 684 -4.78 20.18 -1.93
CA ASN A 684 -3.85 20.70 -2.93
C ASN A 684 -2.53 19.92 -2.87
N PRO A 685 -2.00 19.36 -3.97
CA PRO A 685 -0.79 18.55 -3.95
C PRO A 685 0.49 19.33 -3.61
N GLU A 686 0.51 20.66 -3.81
CA GLU A 686 1.68 21.50 -3.54
C GLU A 686 1.70 22.01 -2.11
N THR A 687 0.55 22.46 -1.60
CA THR A 687 0.44 23.03 -0.26
C THR A 687 0.03 22.03 0.80
N LEU A 688 -0.52 20.88 0.41
CA LEU A 688 -1.13 19.84 1.26
C LEU A 688 -2.31 20.35 2.09
N GLU A 689 -2.80 21.56 1.83
CA GLU A 689 -3.97 22.16 2.45
C GLU A 689 -5.24 21.64 1.78
N SER A 690 -6.34 21.48 2.52
CA SER A 690 -7.65 21.11 1.97
C SER A 690 -8.02 22.03 0.80
N LYS A 691 -8.61 21.46 -0.25
CA LYS A 691 -8.89 22.19 -1.49
C LYS A 691 -9.90 23.34 -1.28
N ASN A 692 -10.85 23.16 -0.37
CA ASN A 692 -11.90 24.14 -0.11
C ASN A 692 -11.92 24.66 1.34
N THR A 693 -11.06 24.18 2.23
CA THR A 693 -11.00 24.63 3.62
C THR A 693 -9.55 25.02 3.95
N LYS A 694 -9.29 26.32 4.04
CA LYS A 694 -7.97 26.85 4.38
C LYS A 694 -7.54 26.44 5.79
N ASN A 695 -6.24 26.39 6.05
CA ASN A 695 -5.64 26.00 7.34
C ASN A 695 -5.96 24.57 7.79
N LEU A 696 -6.63 23.75 6.97
CA LEU A 696 -6.89 22.34 7.22
C LEU A 696 -5.93 21.49 6.39
N PHE A 697 -5.16 20.63 7.06
CA PHE A 697 -4.13 19.78 6.43
C PHE A 697 -4.46 18.29 6.65
N PRO A 698 -5.20 17.67 5.73
CA PRO A 698 -5.49 16.24 5.80
C PRO A 698 -4.28 15.40 5.38
N ILE A 699 -3.81 14.51 6.26
CA ILE A 699 -2.59 13.72 6.07
C ILE A 699 -2.76 12.24 6.39
N GLY A 700 -1.84 11.43 5.89
CA GLY A 700 -1.73 10.02 6.19
C GLY A 700 -2.76 9.16 5.49
N GLU A 701 -3.00 7.99 6.06
CA GLU A 701 -3.87 6.97 5.47
C GLU A 701 -5.35 7.33 5.54
N GLY A 702 -5.80 7.94 6.63
CA GLY A 702 -7.18 8.38 6.77
C GLY A 702 -7.58 9.42 5.73
N ALA A 703 -6.67 10.33 5.40
CA ALA A 703 -6.90 11.31 4.34
C ALA A 703 -6.82 10.74 2.91
N GLY A 704 -6.43 9.46 2.75
CA GLY A 704 -6.36 8.78 1.45
C GLY A 704 -5.05 8.97 0.68
N TYR A 705 -3.94 9.37 1.36
CA TYR A 705 -2.65 9.67 0.71
C TYR A 705 -1.49 8.76 1.11
N ALA A 706 -1.68 7.91 2.10
CA ALA A 706 -0.69 6.93 2.53
C ALA A 706 -1.32 5.54 2.67
N GLY A 707 -0.49 4.51 2.74
CA GLY A 707 -0.95 3.13 2.94
C GLY A 707 0.09 2.32 3.73
N GLY A 708 0.44 2.78 4.93
CA GLY A 708 1.35 2.11 5.84
C GLY A 708 2.24 3.07 6.63
N ILE A 709 2.98 2.54 7.60
CA ILE A 709 3.74 3.30 8.61
C ILE A 709 4.68 4.34 7.99
N VAL A 710 5.56 3.90 7.09
CA VAL A 710 6.60 4.77 6.52
C VAL A 710 6.02 5.85 5.60
N SER A 711 5.06 5.50 4.75
CA SER A 711 4.42 6.49 3.86
C SER A 711 3.60 7.51 4.63
N ALA A 712 2.95 7.11 5.71
CA ALA A 712 2.22 8.03 6.59
C ALA A 712 3.18 8.96 7.35
N ALA A 713 4.29 8.43 7.85
CA ALA A 713 5.34 9.22 8.50
C ALA A 713 5.94 10.28 7.56
N VAL A 714 6.28 9.90 6.33
CA VAL A 714 6.81 10.85 5.31
C VAL A 714 5.78 11.91 4.97
N ASP A 715 4.49 11.54 4.83
CA ASP A 715 3.42 12.51 4.56
C ASP A 715 3.28 13.52 5.71
N GLY A 716 3.41 13.07 6.97
CA GLY A 716 3.45 13.94 8.15
C GLY A 716 4.64 14.91 8.14
N MET A 717 5.84 14.42 7.81
CA MET A 717 7.04 15.26 7.66
C MET A 717 6.87 16.32 6.55
N CYS A 718 6.31 15.94 5.41
CA CYS A 718 6.05 16.89 4.33
C CYS A 718 5.01 17.94 4.72
N ALA A 719 3.95 17.53 5.42
CA ALA A 719 2.89 18.43 5.85
C ALA A 719 3.37 19.47 6.86
N SER A 720 4.25 19.09 7.80
CA SER A 720 4.81 20.03 8.78
C SER A 720 5.49 21.24 8.12
N GLN A 721 6.25 20.99 7.02
CA GLN A 721 6.88 22.05 6.25
C GLN A 721 5.87 22.98 5.58
N LYS A 722 4.74 22.42 5.11
CA LYS A 722 3.66 23.21 4.47
C LYS A 722 2.85 24.00 5.48
N VAL A 723 2.57 23.40 6.65
CA VAL A 723 1.95 24.10 7.78
C VAL A 723 2.76 25.32 8.15
N LEU A 724 4.07 25.15 8.32
CA LEU A 724 4.96 26.29 8.62
C LEU A 724 4.93 27.35 7.53
N ALA A 725 5.09 26.95 6.26
CA ALA A 725 5.04 27.89 5.14
C ALA A 725 3.73 28.68 5.11
N ARG A 726 2.61 28.06 5.54
CA ARG A 726 1.32 28.73 5.69
C ARG A 726 1.32 29.73 6.84
N LEU A 727 1.84 29.32 8.00
CA LEU A 727 1.91 30.18 9.19
C LEU A 727 2.79 31.42 8.96
N LEU A 728 3.90 31.27 8.22
CA LEU A 728 4.80 32.40 7.92
C LEU A 728 4.20 33.40 6.92
N LYS A 729 3.31 32.97 6.00
CA LYS A 729 2.64 33.88 5.05
C LYS A 729 1.54 34.72 5.68
N THR A 730 1.15 34.45 6.92
CA THR A 730 0.07 35.12 7.63
C THR A 730 0.61 36.28 8.54
N VAL A 731 1.87 36.66 8.33
CA VAL A 731 2.53 37.81 9.02
C VAL A 731 2.57 39.01 8.10
#